data_422e439637882eed71b1483c9bcc4d8e
#
_entry.id   422e439637882eed71b1483c9bcc4d8e
#
_cell.length_a   1.000
_cell.length_b   1.000
_cell.length_c   1.000
_cell.angle_alpha   90.00
_cell.angle_beta   90.00
_cell.angle_gamma   90.00
#
_symmetry.space_group_name_H-M   'P 1'
#
loop_
_entity.id
_entity.type
_entity.pdbx_description
1 polymer ?
#
loop_
_entity_poly.entity_id
_entity_poly.type
_entity_poly.pdbx_seq_one_letter_code
_entity_poly.pdbx_strand_id
1 'polypeptide(L)'
;MKSTLPRIVTTTVAAFAFSLSALAQETDKRISQKSLSENGEPSLITFSDKSTYKGSDSEKVFKEQLALKDNQSFSKIKSESDREGFTHEKFQLYEQGIKVEFANYTLHSKNGKLQSMNGEFYKIVNAKVKPALSAQEAFNRAVALTGAKRYLWDSPQDAAAMNYEKPKGELVFLPDMENQGKERTSDKVRLAYKFDIYATNPLSRGDLYIDAVTGQALFYNATIKHLGENVHGKSKSSAAKENSLNSKMAIVAANAATRYSGTQTIETTLSGSSYILLDGTRGNGIQTYNSARTATYPTTNFTDADNNWIEYNNTNKDNGALDAHWGAEMTYDYWSAVHGRNSYDGNGAKIKSYVHYNLVAAGYPNNNNAFWNGSVMTYGDGTGTGGFDILTAMDVAGHEIGHAVCTYTANLAYQKESGAMNEGFSDIWGACIEYRAAPTKSTWLVGEDIERRSGHLALRSMSDPNSEGQPDTYGGTYWVNVNCTPTNNNDQCGVHTNSGVLNHWFYILSVGKSGTNDIGNAYNVTGITIDKAAKIAYRLESNYLSANSTYATARTYGIQSAIDLYGAGSAEVIATTNAFYAVGVGAAYSGGSGDTTPPSAPSSLAASGTTGITTNLAWTASTDNVAVTGYDVYQGSTLKGTVTTTSYTVTGLTASTAYTFSVKAKDAAGNVSAASNTVNVTTLAGSVTYCASKGNSASDERIGKVVFGTINNTSTGTTGYENLTAISTNVGRGTAYTITITPSWTSSVYSEGYAVFIDYNQDGDFSDSGETVWTKSASTTTPVSGSVTIPASATLGTTRLRVSMKYNGIPTACESFSYGQVEDYSVNITASGVVEVNEIAVTDKLSSEITLYPNPVENELNISISDKTGSDFTIINALGQRVSSGHLSESPIDVSKLNTGIYFIEFNGAQKRVTKKFIKK
;
A
#
# COMPACT_ATOMS: atom_id res chain seq x y z
N MET A 1 80.54 0.50 8.45
CA MET A 1 79.64 0.34 9.58
C MET A 1 78.67 1.53 9.64
N LYS A 2 77.50 1.39 9.06
CA LYS A 2 76.38 2.38 9.17
C LYS A 2 75.12 1.60 9.38
N SER A 3 74.57 1.75 10.57
CA SER A 3 73.33 1.14 10.97
C SER A 3 72.12 1.96 10.43
N THR A 4 71.23 1.32 9.73
CA THR A 4 69.98 1.90 9.25
C THR A 4 68.87 1.51 10.23
N LEU A 5 68.28 2.52 10.91
CA LEU A 5 67.06 2.38 11.66
C LEU A 5 65.83 2.53 10.74
N PRO A 6 64.75 1.80 10.96
CA PRO A 6 63.51 1.98 10.18
C PRO A 6 62.70 3.20 10.68
N ARG A 7 62.21 3.97 9.70
CA ARG A 7 61.26 5.09 9.95
C ARG A 7 59.89 4.53 10.36
N ILE A 8 59.47 4.86 11.56
CA ILE A 8 58.11 4.73 12.02
C ILE A 8 57.30 5.90 11.41
N VAL A 9 56.32 5.59 10.56
CA VAL A 9 55.32 6.57 10.06
C VAL A 9 54.23 6.69 11.12
N THR A 10 54.26 7.78 11.88
CA THR A 10 53.20 8.17 12.80
C THR A 10 52.14 8.90 12.00
N THR A 11 50.99 8.24 11.77
CA THR A 11 49.78 8.86 11.25
C THR A 11 49.15 9.73 12.34
N THR A 12 49.34 11.03 12.24
CA THR A 12 48.70 12.01 13.11
C THR A 12 47.25 12.17 12.66
N VAL A 13 46.33 11.62 13.45
CA VAL A 13 44.90 11.93 13.32
C VAL A 13 44.73 13.34 13.85
N ALA A 14 44.53 14.28 12.96
CA ALA A 14 44.14 15.65 13.33
C ALA A 14 42.64 15.64 13.74
N ALA A 15 42.41 15.55 15.05
CA ALA A 15 41.11 15.88 15.63
C ALA A 15 40.85 17.37 15.47
N PHE A 16 40.02 17.77 14.51
CA PHE A 16 39.48 19.13 14.47
C PHE A 16 38.53 19.29 15.64
N ALA A 17 39.00 19.82 16.72
CA ALA A 17 38.17 20.38 17.79
C ALA A 17 37.58 21.70 17.26
N PHE A 18 36.33 21.64 16.78
CA PHE A 18 35.55 22.87 16.65
C PHE A 18 35.28 23.44 18.04
N SER A 19 36.00 24.46 18.44
CA SER A 19 35.60 25.30 19.52
C SER A 19 34.33 26.09 19.13
N LEU A 20 33.17 25.54 19.47
CA LEU A 20 31.94 26.30 19.48
C LEU A 20 32.11 27.38 20.56
N SER A 21 32.40 28.64 20.15
CA SER A 21 32.04 29.82 20.92
C SER A 21 30.52 29.89 20.98
N ALA A 22 29.91 29.24 21.98
CA ALA A 22 28.53 29.44 22.32
C ALA A 22 28.30 30.89 22.77
N LEU A 23 28.03 31.79 21.82
CA LEU A 23 27.18 32.93 22.11
C LEU A 23 25.82 32.31 22.45
N ALA A 24 25.44 32.36 23.74
CA ALA A 24 24.12 32.01 24.20
C ALA A 24 23.11 32.97 23.52
N GLN A 25 22.65 32.58 22.33
CA GLN A 25 21.48 33.18 21.70
C GLN A 25 20.30 32.77 22.61
N GLU A 26 19.64 33.72 23.22
CA GLU A 26 18.45 33.48 24.05
C GLU A 26 17.47 32.65 23.21
N THR A 27 17.30 31.36 23.54
CA THR A 27 16.44 30.47 22.76
C THR A 27 15.01 30.98 22.87
N ASP A 28 14.40 31.30 21.73
CA ASP A 28 12.99 31.76 21.69
C ASP A 28 12.09 30.68 22.33
N LYS A 29 11.62 30.96 23.54
CA LYS A 29 10.79 30.03 24.33
C LYS A 29 9.47 29.65 23.64
N ARG A 30 9.10 30.36 22.57
CA ARG A 30 7.92 30.05 21.75
C ARG A 30 8.15 28.89 20.76
N ILE A 31 9.41 28.53 20.55
CA ILE A 31 9.81 27.47 19.61
C ILE A 31 10.13 26.19 20.39
N SER A 32 9.56 25.07 20.02
CA SER A 32 9.90 23.74 20.54
C SER A 32 10.97 23.05 19.68
N GLN A 33 10.89 23.21 18.34
CA GLN A 33 11.86 22.65 17.39
C GLN A 33 12.06 23.61 16.21
N LYS A 34 13.28 23.67 15.69
CA LYS A 34 13.62 24.39 14.46
C LYS A 34 14.58 23.55 13.63
N SER A 35 14.18 23.20 12.42
CA SER A 35 15.01 22.55 11.41
C SER A 35 15.41 23.56 10.34
N LEU A 36 16.62 23.43 9.80
CA LEU A 36 17.13 24.28 8.73
C LEU A 36 17.19 23.43 7.44
N SER A 37 16.94 24.09 6.32
CA SER A 37 17.21 23.54 5.00
C SER A 37 18.70 23.62 4.66
N GLU A 38 19.12 23.02 3.56
CA GLU A 38 20.52 23.02 3.11
C GLU A 38 21.08 24.44 2.87
N ASN A 39 20.22 25.43 2.57
CA ASN A 39 20.60 26.82 2.43
C ASN A 39 20.72 27.58 3.75
N GLY A 40 20.57 26.89 4.90
CA GLY A 40 20.67 27.46 6.24
C GLY A 40 19.43 28.22 6.71
N GLU A 41 18.36 28.25 5.92
CA GLU A 41 17.10 28.92 6.30
C GLU A 41 16.15 27.95 7.02
N PRO A 42 15.21 28.44 7.85
CA PRO A 42 14.25 27.58 8.51
C PRO A 42 13.41 26.79 7.49
N SER A 43 13.39 25.46 7.60
CA SER A 43 12.54 24.59 6.79
C SER A 43 11.31 24.13 7.57
N LEU A 44 11.45 23.90 8.88
CA LEU A 44 10.35 23.55 9.78
C LEU A 44 10.56 24.26 11.12
N ILE A 45 9.52 24.93 11.63
CA ILE A 45 9.46 25.45 12.99
C ILE A 45 8.20 24.88 13.64
N THR A 46 8.35 24.21 14.79
CA THR A 46 7.22 23.82 15.63
C THR A 46 7.17 24.73 16.86
N PHE A 47 5.97 25.14 17.22
CA PHE A 47 5.76 26.10 18.30
C PHE A 47 5.43 25.39 19.62
N SER A 48 6.00 25.88 20.70
CA SER A 48 5.75 25.38 22.05
C SER A 48 4.39 25.83 22.58
N ASP A 49 3.95 25.24 23.69
CA ASP A 49 2.74 25.68 24.40
C ASP A 49 2.78 27.12 24.87
N LYS A 50 3.98 27.67 25.04
CA LYS A 50 4.21 29.08 25.41
C LYS A 50 4.00 30.05 24.24
N SER A 51 3.86 29.55 23.01
CA SER A 51 3.59 30.40 21.85
C SER A 51 2.17 30.95 21.92
N THR A 52 2.05 32.24 21.65
CA THR A 52 0.77 32.96 21.54
C THR A 52 0.38 33.25 20.10
N TYR A 53 1.12 32.71 19.10
CA TYR A 53 0.80 32.91 17.70
C TYR A 53 -0.53 32.25 17.34
N LYS A 54 -1.35 32.98 16.56
CA LYS A 54 -2.58 32.48 15.95
C LYS A 54 -2.35 32.26 14.46
N GLY A 55 -3.18 31.47 13.82
CA GLY A 55 -3.17 31.33 12.35
C GLY A 55 -3.33 32.67 11.61
N SER A 56 -4.07 33.64 12.20
CA SER A 56 -4.24 34.99 11.66
C SER A 56 -2.99 35.88 11.71
N ASP A 57 -1.96 35.50 12.44
CA ASP A 57 -0.77 36.35 12.71
C ASP A 57 0.33 36.16 11.64
N SER A 58 0.00 35.71 10.42
CA SER A 58 0.95 35.29 9.36
C SER A 58 2.05 36.30 9.09
N GLU A 59 1.72 37.58 8.92
CA GLU A 59 2.71 38.66 8.65
C GLU A 59 3.71 38.78 9.80
N LYS A 60 3.21 38.79 11.04
CA LYS A 60 4.05 38.88 12.26
C LYS A 60 4.96 37.65 12.38
N VAL A 61 4.40 36.46 12.13
CA VAL A 61 5.15 35.19 12.21
C VAL A 61 6.29 35.17 11.19
N PHE A 62 6.02 35.49 9.93
CA PHE A 62 7.05 35.53 8.89
C PHE A 62 8.12 36.59 9.18
N LYS A 63 7.72 37.78 9.64
CA LYS A 63 8.66 38.83 10.00
C LYS A 63 9.60 38.42 11.13
N GLU A 64 9.08 37.82 12.20
CA GLU A 64 9.84 37.42 13.36
C GLU A 64 10.66 36.13 13.13
N GLN A 65 10.12 35.14 12.41
CA GLN A 65 10.75 33.83 12.28
C GLN A 65 11.67 33.68 11.06
N LEU A 66 11.42 34.43 9.98
CA LEU A 66 12.21 34.43 8.74
C LEU A 66 13.04 35.68 8.54
N ALA A 67 12.95 36.65 9.44
CA ALA A 67 13.62 37.95 9.35
C ALA A 67 13.37 38.65 8.00
N LEU A 68 12.09 38.67 7.56
CA LEU A 68 11.67 39.33 6.31
C LEU A 68 12.12 40.76 6.26
N LYS A 69 12.63 41.15 5.08
CA LYS A 69 12.96 42.54 4.75
C LYS A 69 11.71 43.30 4.29
N ASP A 70 11.77 44.64 4.34
CA ASP A 70 10.61 45.48 3.94
C ASP A 70 10.25 45.39 2.47
N ASN A 71 11.15 44.90 1.60
CA ASN A 71 10.92 44.63 0.20
C ASN A 71 10.42 43.22 -0.11
N GLN A 72 10.22 42.39 0.94
CA GLN A 72 9.71 41.01 0.84
C GLN A 72 8.32 40.92 1.44
N SER A 73 7.46 40.11 0.80
CA SER A 73 6.11 39.84 1.32
C SER A 73 5.69 38.42 1.01
N PHE A 74 4.84 37.87 1.88
CA PHE A 74 4.13 36.62 1.61
C PHE A 74 2.66 36.90 1.32
N SER A 75 2.16 36.38 0.17
CA SER A 75 0.75 36.44 -0.18
C SER A 75 0.11 35.07 -0.05
N LYS A 76 -1.05 34.99 0.63
CA LYS A 76 -1.80 33.74 0.78
C LYS A 76 -2.31 33.28 -0.56
N ILE A 77 -2.00 32.03 -0.93
CA ILE A 77 -2.43 31.41 -2.20
C ILE A 77 -3.44 30.28 -1.98
N LYS A 78 -3.49 29.69 -0.77
CA LYS A 78 -4.42 28.60 -0.48
C LYS A 78 -4.74 28.57 1.04
N SER A 79 -5.95 28.10 1.39
CA SER A 79 -6.36 27.77 2.75
C SER A 79 -7.25 26.55 2.73
N GLU A 80 -6.92 25.53 3.49
CA GLU A 80 -7.66 24.27 3.60
C GLU A 80 -7.75 23.82 5.05
N SER A 81 -8.87 23.20 5.43
CA SER A 81 -9.03 22.53 6.72
C SER A 81 -9.15 21.04 6.54
N ASP A 82 -8.44 20.28 7.35
CA ASP A 82 -8.50 18.82 7.34
C ASP A 82 -9.53 18.26 8.34
N ARG A 83 -9.71 16.94 8.32
CA ARG A 83 -10.64 16.23 9.21
C ARG A 83 -10.13 16.13 10.66
N GLU A 84 -8.85 16.35 10.90
CA GLU A 84 -8.17 16.35 12.19
C GLU A 84 -8.26 17.71 12.89
N GLY A 85 -8.91 18.71 12.25
CA GLY A 85 -9.15 20.05 12.78
C GLY A 85 -7.97 21.01 12.62
N PHE A 86 -7.02 20.67 11.74
CA PHE A 86 -6.00 21.63 11.33
C PHE A 86 -6.51 22.52 10.20
N THR A 87 -6.01 23.77 10.18
CA THR A 87 -6.11 24.67 9.04
C THR A 87 -4.70 24.90 8.50
N HIS A 88 -4.51 24.64 7.22
CA HIS A 88 -3.26 24.80 6.49
C HIS A 88 -3.39 25.98 5.55
N GLU A 89 -2.58 26.99 5.76
CA GLU A 89 -2.56 28.22 4.93
C GLU A 89 -1.23 28.34 4.22
N LYS A 90 -1.25 28.22 2.88
CA LYS A 90 -0.06 28.27 2.01
C LYS A 90 0.14 29.68 1.48
N PHE A 91 1.37 30.16 1.53
CA PHE A 91 1.77 31.51 1.16
C PHE A 91 2.93 31.45 0.14
N GLN A 92 2.91 32.36 -0.84
CA GLN A 92 3.92 32.56 -1.85
C GLN A 92 4.78 33.79 -1.52
N LEU A 93 6.12 33.63 -1.57
CA LEU A 93 7.06 34.73 -1.38
C LEU A 93 7.14 35.64 -2.62
N TYR A 94 7.18 36.93 -2.40
CA TYR A 94 7.47 37.97 -3.38
C TYR A 94 8.62 38.84 -2.93
N GLU A 95 9.51 39.18 -3.86
CA GLU A 95 10.59 40.17 -3.70
C GLU A 95 10.31 41.35 -4.61
N GLN A 96 10.14 42.56 -4.04
CA GLN A 96 9.78 43.79 -4.79
C GLN A 96 8.57 43.59 -5.74
N GLY A 97 7.58 42.79 -5.32
CA GLY A 97 6.39 42.48 -6.11
C GLY A 97 6.59 41.43 -7.20
N ILE A 98 7.80 40.89 -7.41
CA ILE A 98 8.09 39.79 -8.33
C ILE A 98 8.04 38.46 -7.56
N LYS A 99 7.30 37.48 -8.07
CA LYS A 99 7.18 36.15 -7.51
C LYS A 99 8.54 35.45 -7.42
N VAL A 100 8.85 34.85 -6.28
CA VAL A 100 10.01 33.97 -6.12
C VAL A 100 9.53 32.51 -6.33
N GLU A 101 9.91 31.92 -7.44
CA GLU A 101 9.51 30.54 -7.76
C GLU A 101 9.96 29.57 -6.66
N PHE A 102 9.16 28.56 -6.39
CA PHE A 102 9.40 27.51 -5.40
C PHE A 102 9.54 27.97 -3.94
N ALA A 103 9.39 29.27 -3.68
CA ALA A 103 9.46 29.85 -2.34
C ALA A 103 8.07 29.94 -1.70
N ASN A 104 7.62 28.84 -1.10
CA ASN A 104 6.34 28.76 -0.43
C ASN A 104 6.54 28.42 1.05
N TYR A 105 5.64 28.96 1.89
CA TYR A 105 5.49 28.55 3.27
C TYR A 105 4.06 28.18 3.60
N THR A 106 3.89 27.15 4.45
CA THR A 106 2.60 26.75 4.99
C THR A 106 2.58 26.98 6.49
N LEU A 107 1.53 27.60 6.98
CA LEU A 107 1.21 27.73 8.41
C LEU A 107 0.17 26.68 8.78
N HIS A 108 0.43 25.91 9.83
CA HIS A 108 -0.44 24.86 10.34
C HIS A 108 -1.02 25.29 11.68
N SER A 109 -2.31 25.59 11.73
CA SER A 109 -3.00 25.98 12.98
C SER A 109 -4.06 24.94 13.37
N LYS A 110 -4.25 24.74 14.68
CA LYS A 110 -5.30 23.89 15.24
C LYS A 110 -6.06 24.69 16.30
N ASN A 111 -7.39 24.71 16.20
CA ASN A 111 -8.23 25.51 17.09
C ASN A 111 -7.80 27.00 17.14
N GLY A 112 -7.38 27.55 16.01
CA GLY A 112 -6.93 28.94 15.89
C GLY A 112 -5.52 29.23 16.41
N LYS A 113 -4.84 28.29 17.12
CA LYS A 113 -3.47 28.40 17.60
C LYS A 113 -2.50 27.84 16.56
N LEU A 114 -1.43 28.59 16.24
CA LEU A 114 -0.39 28.12 15.31
C LEU A 114 0.43 27.01 15.99
N GLN A 115 0.53 25.85 15.34
CA GLN A 115 1.26 24.68 15.82
C GLN A 115 2.64 24.60 15.18
N SER A 116 2.72 24.79 13.83
CA SER A 116 3.97 24.72 13.10
C SER A 116 3.92 25.58 11.84
N MET A 117 5.08 25.80 11.23
CA MET A 117 5.25 26.37 9.91
C MET A 117 6.38 25.66 9.18
N ASN A 118 6.24 25.45 7.89
CA ASN A 118 7.28 24.85 7.06
C ASN A 118 7.28 25.43 5.65
N GLY A 119 8.41 25.27 4.95
CA GLY A 119 8.52 25.73 3.58
C GLY A 119 9.95 26.04 3.14
N GLU A 120 10.07 26.74 2.02
CA GLU A 120 11.34 27.17 1.46
C GLU A 120 11.43 28.71 1.42
N PHE A 121 12.51 29.23 1.97
CA PHE A 121 12.81 30.65 2.00
C PHE A 121 14.17 30.92 1.35
N TYR A 122 14.23 31.97 0.54
CA TYR A 122 15.45 32.42 -0.11
C TYR A 122 15.76 33.85 0.24
N LYS A 123 16.95 34.09 0.82
CA LYS A 123 17.46 35.45 1.04
C LYS A 123 17.99 36.00 -0.27
N ILE A 124 17.30 36.98 -0.83
CA ILE A 124 17.70 37.63 -2.06
C ILE A 124 18.55 38.85 -1.70
N VAL A 125 19.78 38.87 -2.23
CA VAL A 125 20.71 39.97 -2.01
C VAL A 125 20.97 40.66 -3.34
N ASN A 126 20.77 42.01 -3.41
CA ASN A 126 21.01 42.85 -4.57
C ASN A 126 20.27 42.39 -5.85
N ALA A 127 18.97 42.04 -5.69
CA ALA A 127 18.14 41.63 -6.81
C ALA A 127 18.09 42.62 -7.96
N LYS A 128 18.46 42.16 -9.16
CA LYS A 128 18.20 42.92 -10.39
C LYS A 128 16.76 42.72 -10.81
N VAL A 129 15.90 43.71 -10.61
CA VAL A 129 14.45 43.62 -10.89
C VAL A 129 14.08 44.06 -12.33
N LYS A 130 15.05 44.66 -13.06
CA LYS A 130 14.82 45.14 -14.42
C LYS A 130 15.39 44.14 -15.42
N PRO A 131 14.55 43.50 -16.28
CA PRO A 131 15.03 42.64 -17.33
C PRO A 131 15.78 43.43 -18.40
N ALA A 132 16.80 42.81 -19.00
CA ALA A 132 17.49 43.34 -20.17
C ALA A 132 16.84 42.92 -21.51
N LEU A 133 16.15 41.75 -21.48
CA LEU A 133 15.39 41.23 -22.59
C LEU A 133 13.91 41.54 -22.42
N SER A 134 13.19 41.71 -23.52
CA SER A 134 11.73 41.70 -23.53
C SER A 134 11.20 40.27 -23.39
N ALA A 135 9.95 40.09 -22.89
CA ALA A 135 9.30 38.79 -22.83
C ALA A 135 9.24 38.10 -24.20
N GLN A 136 9.04 38.87 -25.29
CA GLN A 136 9.01 38.31 -26.66
C GLN A 136 10.38 37.78 -27.10
N GLU A 137 11.46 38.48 -26.82
CA GLU A 137 12.83 37.99 -27.12
C GLU A 137 13.15 36.74 -26.35
N ALA A 138 12.81 36.69 -25.05
CA ALA A 138 12.98 35.51 -24.22
C ALA A 138 12.11 34.32 -24.70
N PHE A 139 10.86 34.59 -25.14
CA PHE A 139 9.98 33.58 -25.74
C PHE A 139 10.57 32.99 -27.02
N ASN A 140 11.09 33.86 -27.94
CA ASN A 140 11.71 33.36 -29.15
C ASN A 140 12.92 32.46 -28.89
N ARG A 141 13.69 32.76 -27.83
CA ARG A 141 14.79 31.87 -27.37
C ARG A 141 14.26 30.58 -26.79
N ALA A 142 13.21 30.62 -26.00
CA ALA A 142 12.57 29.44 -25.46
C ALA A 142 12.10 28.47 -26.54
N VAL A 143 11.43 28.99 -27.57
CA VAL A 143 10.99 28.23 -28.75
C VAL A 143 12.19 27.64 -29.53
N ALA A 144 13.25 28.43 -29.74
CA ALA A 144 14.45 27.98 -30.45
C ALA A 144 15.18 26.87 -29.71
N LEU A 145 15.24 26.93 -28.37
CA LEU A 145 15.85 25.91 -27.51
C LEU A 145 15.03 24.63 -27.49
N THR A 146 13.69 24.74 -27.48
CA THR A 146 12.81 23.58 -27.56
C THR A 146 12.95 22.85 -28.89
N GLY A 147 13.19 23.58 -29.98
CA GLY A 147 13.49 23.04 -31.31
C GLY A 147 12.39 22.15 -31.91
N ALA A 148 11.16 22.25 -31.41
CA ALA A 148 10.05 21.44 -31.87
C ALA A 148 9.55 21.93 -33.24
N LYS A 149 8.99 21.02 -34.02
CA LYS A 149 8.42 21.29 -35.35
C LYS A 149 7.00 21.83 -35.26
N ARG A 150 6.28 21.51 -34.18
CA ARG A 150 4.91 21.93 -33.91
C ARG A 150 4.70 22.11 -32.42
N TYR A 151 3.87 23.10 -32.12
CA TYR A 151 3.45 23.41 -30.74
C TYR A 151 1.93 23.32 -30.65
N LEU A 152 1.40 23.18 -29.45
CA LEU A 152 -0.04 23.04 -29.23
C LEU A 152 -0.83 24.27 -29.66
N TRP A 153 -0.27 25.49 -29.52
CA TRP A 153 -0.87 26.73 -30.00
C TRP A 153 -0.98 26.82 -31.54
N ASP A 154 -0.30 25.96 -32.32
CA ASP A 154 -0.45 25.87 -33.77
C ASP A 154 -1.75 25.20 -34.20
N SER A 155 -2.45 24.52 -33.25
CA SER A 155 -3.77 23.93 -33.40
C SER A 155 -4.74 24.54 -32.39
N PRO A 156 -5.54 25.57 -32.81
CA PRO A 156 -6.49 26.21 -31.89
C PRO A 156 -7.49 25.25 -31.23
N GLN A 157 -7.83 24.18 -31.92
CA GLN A 157 -8.74 23.14 -31.40
C GLN A 157 -8.11 22.30 -30.28
N ASP A 158 -6.89 21.82 -30.52
CA ASP A 158 -6.20 21.03 -29.51
C ASP A 158 -5.84 21.90 -28.29
N ALA A 159 -5.48 23.17 -28.54
CA ALA A 159 -5.24 24.14 -27.48
C ALA A 159 -6.49 24.39 -26.62
N ALA A 160 -7.66 24.51 -27.26
CA ALA A 160 -8.94 24.67 -26.57
C ALA A 160 -9.32 23.41 -25.79
N ALA A 161 -9.14 22.20 -26.36
CA ALA A 161 -9.40 20.93 -25.68
C ALA A 161 -8.55 20.76 -24.41
N MET A 162 -7.32 21.29 -24.41
CA MET A 162 -6.38 21.28 -23.30
C MET A 162 -6.47 22.50 -22.39
N ASN A 163 -7.40 23.44 -22.66
CA ASN A 163 -7.47 24.73 -21.97
C ASN A 163 -6.09 25.44 -21.92
N TYR A 164 -5.39 25.46 -23.05
CA TYR A 164 -4.01 25.91 -23.14
C TYR A 164 -3.92 27.20 -24.03
N GLU A 165 -3.25 28.20 -23.49
CA GLU A 165 -2.94 29.43 -24.22
C GLU A 165 -1.45 29.52 -24.53
N LYS A 166 -1.11 30.13 -25.67
CA LYS A 166 0.28 30.45 -26.01
C LYS A 166 0.88 31.33 -24.91
N PRO A 167 2.01 30.94 -24.29
CA PRO A 167 2.55 31.64 -23.14
C PRO A 167 3.07 33.04 -23.47
N LYS A 168 2.76 33.97 -22.58
CA LYS A 168 3.16 35.40 -22.72
C LYS A 168 4.49 35.71 -21.98
N GLY A 169 4.91 34.79 -21.09
CA GLY A 169 6.07 34.93 -20.20
C GLY A 169 5.72 35.62 -18.88
N GLU A 170 5.89 34.89 -17.79
CA GLU A 170 5.82 35.41 -16.41
C GLU A 170 7.22 35.81 -15.96
N LEU A 171 7.39 37.04 -15.45
CA LEU A 171 8.67 37.45 -14.88
C LEU A 171 8.73 36.97 -13.41
N VAL A 172 9.76 36.20 -13.11
CA VAL A 172 9.94 35.55 -11.78
C VAL A 172 11.38 35.64 -11.32
N PHE A 173 11.60 35.51 -10.03
CA PHE A 173 12.90 35.15 -9.47
C PHE A 173 12.98 33.61 -9.37
N LEU A 174 14.00 33.04 -10.03
CA LEU A 174 14.28 31.62 -10.01
C LEU A 174 15.48 31.33 -9.08
N PRO A 175 15.32 30.51 -8.01
CA PRO A 175 16.43 29.98 -7.24
C PRO A 175 17.33 29.06 -8.07
N ASP A 176 18.55 28.80 -7.60
CA ASP A 176 19.49 27.88 -8.24
C ASP A 176 18.95 26.43 -8.13
N MET A 177 18.48 25.90 -9.28
CA MET A 177 17.90 24.56 -9.41
C MET A 177 18.94 23.48 -9.74
N GLU A 178 20.18 23.85 -10.11
CA GLU A 178 21.20 22.88 -10.50
C GLU A 178 21.89 22.20 -9.32
N ASN A 179 21.92 22.86 -8.17
CA ASN A 179 22.65 22.43 -6.99
C ASN A 179 21.77 21.79 -5.90
N GLN A 180 20.72 21.04 -6.27
CA GLN A 180 19.99 20.22 -5.29
C GLN A 180 20.98 19.24 -4.60
N GLY A 181 21.08 19.26 -3.26
CA GLY A 181 21.97 18.39 -2.50
C GLY A 181 23.41 18.94 -2.31
N LYS A 182 23.72 20.16 -2.74
CA LYS A 182 24.94 20.90 -2.40
C LYS A 182 24.60 22.17 -1.64
N GLU A 183 25.53 22.75 -0.88
CA GLU A 183 25.35 24.05 -0.22
C GLU A 183 24.79 25.08 -1.22
N ARG A 184 23.50 25.39 -1.07
CA ARG A 184 22.82 26.43 -1.87
C ARG A 184 23.19 27.77 -1.27
N THR A 185 24.05 28.52 -1.96
CA THR A 185 24.29 29.90 -1.57
C THR A 185 23.09 30.76 -1.92
N SER A 186 22.52 31.44 -0.92
CA SER A 186 21.32 32.29 -0.99
C SER A 186 21.44 33.47 -1.97
N ASP A 187 22.60 33.67 -2.59
CA ASP A 187 22.92 34.75 -3.51
C ASP A 187 22.73 34.42 -5.00
N LYS A 188 22.32 33.19 -5.33
CA LYS A 188 22.16 32.73 -6.72
C LYS A 188 20.71 32.73 -7.23
N VAL A 189 19.85 33.60 -6.73
CA VAL A 189 18.51 33.81 -7.28
C VAL A 189 18.61 34.71 -8.52
N ARG A 190 18.06 34.25 -9.65
CA ARG A 190 18.14 34.94 -10.94
C ARG A 190 16.78 35.40 -11.41
N LEU A 191 16.75 36.60 -12.04
CA LEU A 191 15.55 37.10 -12.73
C LEU A 191 15.36 36.33 -14.03
N ALA A 192 14.19 35.72 -14.22
CA ALA A 192 13.89 34.88 -15.37
C ALA A 192 12.49 35.14 -15.92
N TYR A 193 12.31 34.85 -17.21
CA TYR A 193 10.97 34.66 -17.79
C TYR A 193 10.63 33.19 -17.81
N LYS A 194 9.45 32.83 -17.25
CA LYS A 194 8.87 31.49 -17.24
C LYS A 194 7.89 31.36 -18.41
N PHE A 195 7.98 30.25 -19.15
CA PHE A 195 7.09 29.87 -20.23
C PHE A 195 6.66 28.40 -20.12
N ASP A 196 5.36 28.10 -20.05
CA ASP A 196 4.83 26.74 -20.25
C ASP A 196 4.85 26.41 -21.74
N ILE A 197 5.89 25.74 -22.22
CA ILE A 197 6.06 25.38 -23.63
C ILE A 197 5.49 23.99 -23.88
N TYR A 198 4.42 23.90 -24.67
CA TYR A 198 3.82 22.64 -25.09
C TYR A 198 4.12 22.35 -26.56
N ALA A 199 5.11 21.51 -26.81
CA ALA A 199 5.44 20.99 -28.12
C ALA A 199 4.64 19.72 -28.42
N THR A 200 4.15 19.55 -29.64
CA THR A 200 3.39 18.37 -30.08
C THR A 200 4.19 17.49 -31.04
N ASN A 201 5.38 17.94 -31.52
CA ASN A 201 6.27 17.14 -32.34
C ASN A 201 7.73 17.60 -32.25
N PRO A 202 8.62 16.86 -31.53
CA PRO A 202 8.29 15.76 -30.61
C PRO A 202 7.47 16.25 -29.43
N LEU A 203 6.68 15.36 -28.85
CA LEU A 203 5.82 15.67 -27.72
C LEU A 203 6.66 16.00 -26.48
N SER A 204 6.48 17.20 -25.95
CA SER A 204 7.03 17.61 -24.65
C SER A 204 6.24 18.80 -24.11
N ARG A 205 6.12 18.91 -22.79
CA ARG A 205 5.55 20.08 -22.11
C ARG A 205 6.30 20.33 -20.82
N GLY A 206 6.60 21.61 -20.56
CA GLY A 206 7.20 22.01 -19.30
C GLY A 206 7.39 23.50 -19.19
N ASP A 207 7.62 23.95 -17.96
CA ASP A 207 8.00 25.30 -17.63
C ASP A 207 9.48 25.51 -18.00
N LEU A 208 9.76 26.33 -19.03
CA LEU A 208 11.11 26.70 -19.42
C LEU A 208 11.43 28.12 -18.90
N TYR A 209 12.52 28.20 -18.12
CA TYR A 209 12.98 29.45 -17.53
C TYR A 209 14.16 30.00 -18.29
N ILE A 210 13.99 31.24 -18.86
CA ILE A 210 14.99 31.97 -19.60
C ILE A 210 15.49 33.14 -18.76
N ASP A 211 16.79 33.22 -18.52
CA ASP A 211 17.41 34.35 -17.81
C ASP A 211 17.04 35.69 -18.48
N ALA A 212 16.41 36.56 -17.72
CA ALA A 212 15.87 37.79 -18.21
C ALA A 212 16.95 38.83 -18.57
N VAL A 213 18.23 38.56 -18.21
CA VAL A 213 19.38 39.44 -18.51
C VAL A 213 20.25 38.86 -19.62
N THR A 214 20.61 37.59 -19.57
CA THR A 214 21.54 36.93 -20.49
C THR A 214 20.83 36.17 -21.63
N GLY A 215 19.60 35.75 -21.42
CA GLY A 215 18.84 34.93 -22.35
C GLY A 215 19.23 33.45 -22.40
N GLN A 216 20.02 33.00 -21.44
CA GLN A 216 20.34 31.57 -21.28
C GLN A 216 19.16 30.82 -20.67
N ALA A 217 18.99 29.56 -21.05
CA ALA A 217 18.10 28.67 -20.29
C ALA A 217 18.69 28.41 -18.92
N LEU A 218 17.86 28.55 -17.87
CA LEU A 218 18.25 28.32 -16.49
C LEU A 218 17.73 27.01 -15.98
N PHE A 219 16.52 26.64 -16.39
CA PHE A 219 15.85 25.44 -15.87
C PHE A 219 14.71 25.03 -16.80
N TYR A 220 14.46 23.73 -16.88
CA TYR A 220 13.29 23.15 -17.51
C TYR A 220 12.63 22.21 -16.53
N ASN A 221 11.39 22.49 -16.13
CA ASN A 221 10.59 21.62 -15.28
C ASN A 221 9.53 20.91 -16.13
N ALA A 222 9.70 19.62 -16.38
CA ALA A 222 8.78 18.84 -17.19
C ALA A 222 7.38 18.79 -16.56
N THR A 223 6.35 19.11 -17.35
CA THR A 223 4.92 18.97 -16.99
C THR A 223 4.40 17.58 -17.37
N ILE A 224 4.83 17.05 -18.53
CA ILE A 224 4.54 15.65 -18.90
C ILE A 224 5.37 14.75 -18.03
N LYS A 225 4.70 13.84 -17.32
CA LYS A 225 5.26 12.84 -16.41
C LYS A 225 4.86 11.48 -16.91
N HIS A 226 5.76 10.53 -16.85
CA HIS A 226 5.65 9.27 -17.57
C HIS A 226 5.67 8.08 -16.60
N LEU A 227 5.00 7.00 -16.96
CA LEU A 227 5.04 5.73 -16.21
C LEU A 227 6.41 5.03 -16.31
N GLY A 228 7.19 5.26 -17.38
CA GLY A 228 8.49 4.61 -17.62
C GLY A 228 9.48 5.47 -18.43
N GLU A 229 10.74 5.00 -18.58
CA GLU A 229 11.85 5.72 -19.22
C GLU A 229 11.64 6.06 -20.71
N ASN A 230 12.15 7.21 -21.18
CA ASN A 230 11.90 7.79 -22.51
C ASN A 230 13.10 7.80 -23.46
N VAL A 231 12.85 7.52 -24.77
CA VAL A 231 13.76 7.79 -25.87
C VAL A 231 12.99 8.35 -27.08
N HIS A 232 13.43 9.47 -27.70
CA HIS A 232 12.67 10.26 -28.68
C HIS A 232 12.77 9.85 -30.17
N GLY A 233 11.66 10.04 -30.94
CA GLY A 233 11.58 9.92 -32.40
C GLY A 233 10.46 10.80 -33.02
N LYS A 234 10.43 11.05 -34.33
CA LYS A 234 9.62 12.12 -35.04
C LYS A 234 8.43 11.61 -35.86
N SER A 235 7.23 12.26 -35.86
CA SER A 235 6.17 12.07 -36.85
C SER A 235 5.02 13.11 -36.85
N LYS A 236 4.05 13.07 -37.82
CA LYS A 236 3.05 14.09 -38.20
C LYS A 236 1.60 13.74 -37.87
N SER A 237 0.68 14.73 -37.71
CA SER A 237 -0.73 14.57 -37.38
C SER A 237 -1.72 15.43 -38.20
N SER A 238 -3.04 15.10 -38.14
CA SER A 238 -4.19 15.88 -38.70
C SER A 238 -5.37 15.90 -37.73
N ALA A 239 -6.23 16.92 -37.77
CA ALA A 239 -7.24 17.32 -36.76
C ALA A 239 -8.70 17.29 -37.22
N ALA A 240 -9.68 17.15 -36.28
CA ALA A 240 -11.15 17.24 -36.46
C ALA A 240 -11.84 18.08 -35.36
N LYS A 241 -13.04 18.66 -35.63
CA LYS A 241 -13.72 19.72 -34.85
C LYS A 241 -14.82 19.25 -33.90
N GLU A 242 -15.05 20.00 -32.82
CA GLU A 242 -16.03 19.81 -31.75
C GLU A 242 -17.28 20.68 -31.84
N ASN A 243 -18.44 20.20 -31.36
CA ASN A 243 -19.66 20.95 -31.07
C ASN A 243 -20.19 20.65 -29.65
N SER A 244 -20.47 21.69 -28.90
CA SER A 244 -21.04 21.59 -27.55
C SER A 244 -22.56 21.58 -27.54
N LEU A 245 -23.20 20.63 -26.85
CA LEU A 245 -24.63 20.57 -26.58
C LEU A 245 -24.89 20.36 -25.12
N ASN A 246 -25.57 21.32 -24.48
CA ASN A 246 -26.08 21.21 -23.10
C ASN A 246 -27.51 20.64 -23.13
N SER A 247 -27.64 19.34 -22.83
CA SER A 247 -28.89 18.72 -22.37
C SER A 247 -28.56 17.88 -21.14
N LYS A 248 -29.45 17.85 -20.14
CA LYS A 248 -29.30 16.93 -19.00
C LYS A 248 -29.33 15.51 -19.53
N MET A 249 -28.16 14.89 -19.63
CA MET A 249 -28.00 13.50 -20.04
C MET A 249 -28.31 12.58 -18.86
N ALA A 250 -28.98 11.44 -19.12
CA ALA A 250 -29.26 10.46 -18.08
C ALA A 250 -28.01 9.63 -17.81
N ILE A 251 -27.54 9.64 -16.58
CA ILE A 251 -26.43 8.82 -16.11
C ILE A 251 -27.01 7.47 -15.70
N VAL A 252 -26.37 6.35 -16.10
CA VAL A 252 -26.87 5.00 -15.90
C VAL A 252 -25.68 4.06 -15.62
N ALA A 253 -25.79 3.26 -14.56
CA ALA A 253 -24.83 2.21 -14.27
C ALA A 253 -24.82 1.14 -15.39
N ALA A 254 -23.65 0.64 -15.73
CA ALA A 254 -23.41 -0.30 -16.81
C ALA A 254 -22.49 -1.44 -16.39
N ASN A 255 -22.63 -2.61 -17.02
CA ASN A 255 -21.66 -3.69 -16.90
C ASN A 255 -20.53 -3.48 -17.91
N ALA A 256 -19.29 -3.51 -17.45
CA ALA A 256 -18.10 -3.34 -18.27
C ALA A 256 -17.19 -4.57 -18.15
N ALA A 257 -16.99 -5.29 -19.25
CA ALA A 257 -16.03 -6.38 -19.32
C ALA A 257 -14.61 -5.79 -19.51
N THR A 258 -14.01 -5.36 -18.41
CA THR A 258 -12.68 -4.76 -18.41
C THR A 258 -11.60 -5.77 -18.82
N ARG A 259 -10.43 -5.29 -19.22
CA ARG A 259 -9.33 -6.15 -19.66
C ARG A 259 -8.62 -6.86 -18.52
N TYR A 260 -8.44 -6.17 -17.38
CA TYR A 260 -7.60 -6.62 -16.27
C TYR A 260 -8.36 -6.92 -14.98
N SER A 261 -9.57 -6.36 -14.85
CA SER A 261 -10.31 -6.38 -13.59
C SER A 261 -11.62 -7.18 -13.66
N GLY A 262 -11.81 -7.98 -14.72
CA GLY A 262 -13.04 -8.75 -14.94
C GLY A 262 -14.24 -7.86 -15.25
N THR A 263 -15.44 -8.31 -14.91
CA THR A 263 -16.66 -7.51 -15.11
C THR A 263 -16.85 -6.55 -13.94
N GLN A 264 -16.89 -5.25 -14.24
CA GLN A 264 -17.07 -4.18 -13.29
C GLN A 264 -18.35 -3.37 -13.58
N THR A 265 -18.85 -2.68 -12.57
CA THR A 265 -19.91 -1.68 -12.76
C THR A 265 -19.26 -0.32 -12.96
N ILE A 266 -19.63 0.38 -14.03
CA ILE A 266 -19.19 1.74 -14.34
C ILE A 266 -20.40 2.66 -14.52
N GLU A 267 -20.20 3.95 -14.39
CA GLU A 267 -21.22 4.96 -14.71
C GLU A 267 -21.05 5.46 -16.14
N THR A 268 -22.13 5.49 -16.89
CA THR A 268 -22.17 5.90 -18.30
C THR A 268 -23.25 6.95 -18.51
N THR A 269 -23.24 7.55 -19.68
CA THR A 269 -24.26 8.56 -20.04
C THR A 269 -24.87 8.26 -21.40
N LEU A 270 -26.19 8.30 -21.49
CA LEU A 270 -26.91 8.20 -22.75
C LEU A 270 -26.72 9.48 -23.56
N SER A 271 -26.14 9.38 -24.76
CA SER A 271 -25.88 10.46 -25.70
C SER A 271 -26.49 10.13 -27.06
N GLY A 272 -27.60 10.77 -27.39
CA GLY A 272 -28.39 10.39 -28.58
C GLY A 272 -29.03 9.01 -28.43
N SER A 273 -28.63 8.07 -29.31
CA SER A 273 -29.11 6.68 -29.31
C SER A 273 -28.09 5.67 -28.74
N SER A 274 -26.98 6.13 -28.18
CA SER A 274 -25.91 5.28 -27.67
C SER A 274 -25.40 5.78 -26.35
N TYR A 275 -24.83 4.90 -25.52
CA TYR A 275 -24.16 5.24 -24.28
C TYR A 275 -22.71 5.58 -24.55
N ILE A 276 -22.12 6.48 -23.74
CA ILE A 276 -20.73 6.89 -23.79
C ILE A 276 -20.06 6.75 -22.42
N LEU A 277 -18.76 6.59 -22.37
CA LEU A 277 -17.95 6.51 -21.16
C LEU A 277 -17.83 7.93 -20.54
N LEU A 278 -18.93 8.37 -19.94
CA LEU A 278 -19.05 9.64 -19.22
C LEU A 278 -19.82 9.41 -17.93
N ASP A 279 -19.13 9.47 -16.82
CA ASP A 279 -19.70 9.57 -15.49
C ASP A 279 -19.90 11.04 -15.10
N GLY A 280 -21.11 11.44 -14.77
CA GLY A 280 -21.44 12.77 -14.26
C GLY A 280 -21.72 12.79 -12.75
N THR A 281 -21.49 11.70 -12.02
CA THR A 281 -21.76 11.58 -10.58
C THR A 281 -20.60 12.04 -9.73
N ARG A 282 -19.36 12.00 -10.27
CA ARG A 282 -18.11 12.28 -9.57
C ARG A 282 -17.49 13.60 -10.00
N GLY A 283 -17.42 14.58 -9.09
CA GLY A 283 -16.89 15.92 -9.36
C GLY A 283 -17.58 16.62 -10.55
N ASN A 284 -16.79 17.17 -11.46
CA ASN A 284 -17.28 17.73 -12.73
C ASN A 284 -17.33 16.68 -13.86
N GLY A 285 -17.23 15.40 -13.51
CA GLY A 285 -17.34 14.23 -14.36
C GLY A 285 -16.02 13.51 -14.62
N ILE A 286 -16.16 12.26 -15.08
CA ILE A 286 -15.07 11.41 -15.56
C ILE A 286 -15.40 11.02 -17.00
N GLN A 287 -14.48 11.20 -17.94
CA GLN A 287 -14.74 10.91 -19.35
C GLN A 287 -13.56 10.26 -20.03
N THR A 288 -13.85 9.16 -20.77
CA THR A 288 -12.84 8.41 -21.51
C THR A 288 -13.08 8.53 -23.02
N TYR A 289 -12.06 9.02 -23.72
CA TYR A 289 -12.06 9.27 -25.16
C TYR A 289 -11.19 8.29 -25.92
N ASN A 290 -11.53 8.06 -27.19
CA ASN A 290 -10.77 7.25 -28.15
C ASN A 290 -9.86 8.16 -29.00
N SER A 291 -8.55 8.08 -28.84
CA SER A 291 -7.58 8.77 -29.70
C SER A 291 -7.46 8.14 -31.09
N ALA A 292 -8.17 7.05 -31.38
CA ALA A 292 -8.23 6.37 -32.68
C ALA A 292 -6.83 6.06 -33.26
N ARG A 293 -5.85 5.76 -32.40
CA ARG A 293 -4.44 5.54 -32.74
C ARG A 293 -3.77 6.70 -33.46
N THR A 294 -4.20 7.93 -33.13
CA THR A 294 -3.55 9.16 -33.55
C THR A 294 -2.74 9.78 -32.38
N ALA A 295 -1.87 10.73 -32.68
CA ALA A 295 -1.16 11.53 -31.67
C ALA A 295 -1.92 12.84 -31.40
N THR A 296 -3.25 12.78 -31.29
CA THR A 296 -4.12 13.93 -31.04
C THR A 296 -5.12 13.62 -29.93
N TYR A 297 -5.80 14.65 -29.47
CA TYR A 297 -6.80 14.59 -28.41
C TYR A 297 -8.21 14.91 -28.93
N PRO A 298 -8.82 14.00 -29.75
CA PRO A 298 -10.15 14.22 -30.30
C PRO A 298 -11.22 14.06 -29.20
N THR A 299 -12.43 14.53 -29.47
CA THR A 299 -13.61 14.31 -28.64
C THR A 299 -14.42 13.08 -29.06
N THR A 300 -13.76 12.11 -29.70
CA THR A 300 -14.36 10.86 -30.12
C THR A 300 -14.63 9.99 -28.89
N ASN A 301 -15.89 9.68 -28.65
CA ASN A 301 -16.29 8.78 -27.57
C ASN A 301 -16.18 7.32 -27.98
N PHE A 302 -15.95 6.43 -27.01
CA PHE A 302 -16.38 5.05 -27.09
C PHE A 302 -17.90 5.02 -26.94
N THR A 303 -18.59 4.20 -27.73
CA THR A 303 -20.06 4.18 -27.76
C THR A 303 -20.60 2.76 -27.72
N ASP A 304 -21.62 2.53 -26.93
CA ASP A 304 -22.35 1.29 -26.78
C ASP A 304 -23.86 1.51 -27.00
N ALA A 305 -24.53 0.52 -27.60
CA ALA A 305 -25.94 0.66 -27.99
C ALA A 305 -26.92 0.27 -26.87
N ASP A 306 -26.55 -0.71 -26.03
CA ASP A 306 -27.45 -1.29 -25.02
C ASP A 306 -26.96 -1.12 -23.55
N ASN A 307 -25.84 -0.43 -23.39
CA ASN A 307 -25.17 -0.19 -22.10
C ASN A 307 -24.61 -1.45 -21.42
N ASN A 308 -24.28 -2.46 -22.20
CA ASN A 308 -23.68 -3.70 -21.71
C ASN A 308 -22.36 -3.98 -22.43
N TRP A 309 -21.29 -3.31 -22.01
CA TRP A 309 -19.98 -3.17 -22.64
C TRP A 309 -19.14 -4.47 -22.64
N ILE A 310 -19.72 -5.59 -23.12
CA ILE A 310 -19.06 -6.90 -23.18
C ILE A 310 -18.37 -7.16 -24.52
N GLU A 311 -18.80 -6.54 -25.63
CA GLU A 311 -18.23 -6.66 -26.97
C GLU A 311 -16.89 -5.94 -27.12
N TYR A 312 -16.51 -5.11 -26.15
CA TYR A 312 -15.24 -4.39 -26.13
C TYR A 312 -14.02 -5.29 -25.89
N ASN A 313 -14.20 -6.57 -25.53
CA ASN A 313 -13.15 -7.57 -25.52
C ASN A 313 -12.83 -8.04 -26.96
N ASN A 314 -12.25 -7.18 -27.76
CA ASN A 314 -11.95 -7.36 -29.18
C ASN A 314 -10.46 -7.25 -29.49
N THR A 315 -10.08 -7.50 -30.74
CA THR A 315 -8.69 -7.45 -31.20
C THR A 315 -8.09 -6.06 -31.16
N ASN A 316 -8.91 -5.01 -31.08
CA ASN A 316 -8.46 -3.63 -30.91
C ASN A 316 -8.05 -3.31 -29.48
N LYS A 317 -8.36 -4.21 -28.50
CA LYS A 317 -8.16 -3.98 -27.06
C LYS A 317 -9.03 -2.81 -26.52
N ASP A 318 -10.22 -2.59 -27.09
CA ASP A 318 -11.08 -1.48 -26.68
C ASP A 318 -11.56 -1.63 -25.23
N ASN A 319 -11.54 -2.85 -24.66
CA ASN A 319 -11.79 -3.10 -23.25
C ASN A 319 -10.75 -2.45 -22.30
N GLY A 320 -9.60 -2.02 -22.81
CA GLY A 320 -8.68 -1.16 -22.03
C GLY A 320 -9.29 0.22 -21.71
N ALA A 321 -10.22 0.72 -22.56
CA ALA A 321 -10.93 1.96 -22.24
C ALA A 321 -11.88 1.79 -21.05
N LEU A 322 -12.40 0.59 -20.83
CA LEU A 322 -13.25 0.24 -19.68
C LEU A 322 -12.42 0.22 -18.38
N ASP A 323 -11.18 -0.32 -18.44
CA ASP A 323 -10.23 -0.26 -17.30
C ASP A 323 -9.85 1.18 -16.97
N ALA A 324 -9.52 2.01 -17.99
CA ALA A 324 -9.17 3.40 -17.77
C ALA A 324 -10.33 4.20 -17.18
N HIS A 325 -11.57 3.92 -17.59
CA HIS A 325 -12.76 4.58 -17.06
C HIS A 325 -13.03 4.19 -15.63
N TRP A 326 -13.11 2.88 -15.37
CA TRP A 326 -13.31 2.33 -14.03
C TRP A 326 -12.17 2.69 -13.08
N GLY A 327 -10.91 2.63 -13.53
CA GLY A 327 -9.75 3.05 -12.74
C GLY A 327 -9.81 4.53 -12.32
N ALA A 328 -10.30 5.40 -13.21
CA ALA A 328 -10.52 6.81 -12.88
C ALA A 328 -11.68 7.02 -11.88
N GLU A 329 -12.77 6.24 -11.98
CA GLU A 329 -13.87 6.23 -11.01
C GLU A 329 -13.38 5.79 -9.61
N MET A 330 -12.66 4.67 -9.53
CA MET A 330 -12.11 4.14 -8.28
C MET A 330 -11.07 5.09 -7.66
N THR A 331 -10.28 5.74 -8.50
CA THR A 331 -9.33 6.78 -8.07
C THR A 331 -10.07 7.97 -7.44
N TYR A 332 -11.11 8.50 -8.09
CA TYR A 332 -11.91 9.57 -7.50
C TYR A 332 -12.54 9.16 -6.17
N ASP A 333 -13.14 7.96 -6.11
CA ASP A 333 -13.80 7.43 -4.92
C ASP A 333 -12.80 7.23 -3.76
N TYR A 334 -11.58 6.77 -4.05
CA TYR A 334 -10.51 6.69 -3.07
C TYR A 334 -10.18 8.07 -2.48
N TRP A 335 -9.90 9.06 -3.32
CA TRP A 335 -9.55 10.41 -2.86
C TRP A 335 -10.67 11.07 -2.05
N SER A 336 -11.90 10.91 -2.48
CA SER A 336 -13.08 11.45 -1.79
C SER A 336 -13.33 10.76 -0.44
N ALA A 337 -13.33 9.43 -0.42
CA ALA A 337 -13.67 8.65 0.77
C ALA A 337 -12.56 8.67 1.84
N VAL A 338 -11.30 8.50 1.43
CA VAL A 338 -10.16 8.33 2.35
C VAL A 338 -9.61 9.69 2.79
N HIS A 339 -9.41 10.61 1.86
CA HIS A 339 -8.75 11.89 2.12
C HIS A 339 -9.69 13.11 2.10
N GLY A 340 -10.97 12.92 1.73
CA GLY A 340 -11.93 14.01 1.61
C GLY A 340 -11.65 14.98 0.46
N ARG A 341 -10.83 14.51 -0.51
CA ARG A 341 -10.37 15.32 -1.64
C ARG A 341 -11.31 15.18 -2.83
N ASN A 342 -11.80 16.29 -3.33
CA ASN A 342 -12.71 16.33 -4.48
C ASN A 342 -11.90 16.41 -5.80
N SER A 343 -11.64 15.25 -6.42
CA SER A 343 -10.80 15.10 -7.62
C SER A 343 -9.31 15.45 -7.39
N TYR A 344 -8.48 15.39 -8.44
CA TYR A 344 -7.03 15.61 -8.35
C TYR A 344 -6.65 17.06 -7.95
N ASP A 345 -7.49 18.05 -8.29
CA ASP A 345 -7.23 19.47 -7.95
C ASP A 345 -7.80 19.89 -6.59
N GLY A 346 -8.62 19.04 -5.95
CA GLY A 346 -9.35 19.34 -4.71
C GLY A 346 -10.65 20.13 -4.92
N ASN A 347 -10.97 20.53 -6.17
CA ASN A 347 -12.11 21.39 -6.52
C ASN A 347 -13.10 20.71 -7.48
N GLY A 348 -12.94 19.40 -7.70
CA GLY A 348 -13.82 18.61 -8.55
C GLY A 348 -13.48 18.68 -10.04
N ALA A 349 -12.24 18.97 -10.42
CA ALA A 349 -11.82 18.99 -11.83
C ALA A 349 -12.25 17.71 -12.56
N LYS A 350 -12.69 17.86 -13.82
CA LYS A 350 -13.08 16.75 -14.67
C LYS A 350 -11.86 15.88 -14.99
N ILE A 351 -11.96 14.58 -14.72
CA ILE A 351 -10.93 13.60 -15.08
C ILE A 351 -11.16 13.18 -16.53
N LYS A 352 -10.16 13.38 -17.40
CA LYS A 352 -10.21 12.98 -18.80
C LYS A 352 -9.13 11.95 -19.09
N SER A 353 -9.51 10.82 -19.69
CA SER A 353 -8.62 9.75 -20.12
C SER A 353 -8.66 9.60 -21.63
N TYR A 354 -7.51 9.50 -22.27
CA TYR A 354 -7.37 9.29 -23.72
C TYR A 354 -6.70 7.93 -23.95
N VAL A 355 -7.45 6.99 -24.50
CA VAL A 355 -7.00 5.62 -24.77
C VAL A 355 -6.70 5.46 -26.27
N HIS A 356 -5.85 4.51 -26.62
CA HIS A 356 -5.34 4.31 -27.98
C HIS A 356 -4.57 5.50 -28.53
N TYR A 357 -3.78 6.16 -27.69
CA TYR A 357 -2.91 7.25 -28.14
C TYR A 357 -1.66 6.69 -28.82
N ASN A 358 -1.34 7.19 -30.00
CA ASN A 358 -0.18 6.74 -30.78
C ASN A 358 1.07 7.50 -30.38
N LEU A 359 1.81 6.93 -29.43
CA LEU A 359 3.06 7.49 -28.92
C LEU A 359 4.16 7.57 -30.00
N VAL A 360 4.22 6.58 -30.92
CA VAL A 360 5.18 6.59 -32.02
C VAL A 360 4.93 7.79 -32.94
N ALA A 361 3.67 8.10 -33.24
CA ALA A 361 3.30 9.28 -34.00
C ALA A 361 3.59 10.59 -33.25
N ALA A 362 3.61 10.56 -31.91
CA ALA A 362 4.00 11.68 -31.06
C ALA A 362 5.52 11.81 -30.87
N GLY A 363 6.31 10.86 -31.40
CA GLY A 363 7.76 10.92 -31.36
C GLY A 363 8.45 10.00 -30.37
N TYR A 364 7.73 9.06 -29.73
CA TYR A 364 8.29 8.03 -28.86
C TYR A 364 8.79 6.84 -29.67
N PRO A 365 9.72 6.02 -29.14
CA PRO A 365 10.24 4.85 -29.83
C PRO A 365 9.20 3.74 -30.03
N ASN A 366 8.22 3.64 -29.15
CA ASN A 366 7.16 2.63 -29.13
C ASN A 366 5.93 3.17 -28.40
N ASN A 367 4.90 2.30 -28.23
CA ASN A 367 3.67 2.62 -27.51
C ASN A 367 3.67 2.12 -26.05
N ASN A 368 4.82 1.78 -25.46
CA ASN A 368 4.96 1.24 -24.12
C ASN A 368 5.02 2.34 -23.06
N ASN A 369 4.07 3.27 -23.06
CA ASN A 369 4.02 4.32 -22.02
C ASN A 369 2.60 4.82 -21.78
N ALA A 370 2.38 5.38 -20.58
CA ALA A 370 1.26 6.21 -20.21
C ALA A 370 1.79 7.50 -19.59
N PHE A 371 1.00 8.57 -19.52
CA PHE A 371 1.44 9.82 -18.92
C PHE A 371 0.30 10.78 -18.58
N TRP A 372 0.50 11.56 -17.53
CA TRP A 372 -0.20 12.81 -17.27
C TRP A 372 0.47 13.96 -18.04
N ASN A 373 -0.29 14.70 -18.87
CA ASN A 373 0.26 15.79 -19.69
C ASN A 373 0.04 17.19 -19.11
N GLY A 374 -0.36 17.30 -17.84
CA GLY A 374 -0.73 18.54 -17.18
C GLY A 374 -2.22 18.92 -17.34
N SER A 375 -2.99 18.13 -18.09
CA SER A 375 -4.42 18.39 -18.34
C SER A 375 -5.27 17.11 -18.43
N VAL A 376 -4.70 16.01 -18.95
CA VAL A 376 -5.40 14.74 -19.19
C VAL A 376 -4.46 13.56 -19.03
N MET A 377 -5.00 12.37 -18.74
CA MET A 377 -4.31 11.08 -18.78
C MET A 377 -4.26 10.56 -20.21
N THR A 378 -3.14 9.97 -20.60
CA THR A 378 -2.90 9.49 -21.95
C THR A 378 -2.29 8.10 -21.89
N TYR A 379 -2.89 7.13 -22.61
CA TYR A 379 -2.52 5.71 -22.54
C TYR A 379 -2.17 5.16 -23.93
N GLY A 380 -0.98 4.55 -24.01
CA GLY A 380 -0.52 3.82 -25.20
C GLY A 380 -1.04 2.38 -25.22
N ASP A 381 -1.11 1.79 -26.44
CA ASP A 381 -1.59 0.42 -26.66
C ASP A 381 -0.60 -0.67 -26.24
N GLY A 382 0.63 -0.30 -25.85
CA GLY A 382 1.72 -1.24 -25.65
C GLY A 382 2.19 -1.91 -26.93
N THR A 383 3.28 -2.67 -26.85
CA THR A 383 3.80 -3.49 -27.97
C THR A 383 3.46 -4.97 -27.85
N GLY A 384 2.83 -5.40 -26.77
CA GLY A 384 2.55 -6.79 -26.46
C GLY A 384 3.79 -7.54 -25.98
N THR A 385 3.98 -8.79 -26.45
CA THR A 385 5.07 -9.68 -26.03
C THR A 385 6.44 -9.02 -26.13
N GLY A 386 7.18 -9.03 -25.03
CA GLY A 386 8.49 -8.36 -24.90
C GLY A 386 8.43 -6.88 -24.56
N GLY A 387 7.24 -6.34 -24.28
CA GLY A 387 7.00 -5.00 -23.79
C GLY A 387 5.84 -5.00 -22.82
N PHE A 388 4.86 -4.11 -23.03
CA PHE A 388 3.64 -4.04 -22.23
C PHE A 388 2.40 -4.29 -23.06
N ASP A 389 1.31 -4.71 -22.42
CA ASP A 389 -0.03 -4.65 -22.98
C ASP A 389 -0.54 -3.20 -22.90
N ILE A 390 -1.80 -2.93 -23.29
CA ILE A 390 -2.36 -1.59 -23.21
C ILE A 390 -2.28 -1.05 -21.76
N LEU A 391 -1.77 0.16 -21.58
CA LEU A 391 -1.32 0.65 -20.27
C LEU A 391 -2.44 1.28 -19.44
N THR A 392 -3.56 0.60 -19.30
CA THR A 392 -4.79 1.10 -18.66
C THR A 392 -5.18 0.36 -17.38
N ALA A 393 -4.28 -0.46 -16.81
CA ALA A 393 -4.53 -1.14 -15.53
C ALA A 393 -4.86 -0.12 -14.43
N MET A 394 -5.54 -0.57 -13.37
CA MET A 394 -6.06 0.31 -12.31
C MET A 394 -4.96 1.07 -11.59
N ASP A 395 -3.90 0.39 -11.20
CA ASP A 395 -2.72 0.98 -10.57
C ASP A 395 -2.04 2.01 -11.46
N VAL A 396 -1.96 1.75 -12.79
CA VAL A 396 -1.46 2.70 -13.80
C VAL A 396 -2.37 3.93 -13.88
N ALA A 397 -3.69 3.76 -13.93
CA ALA A 397 -4.63 4.88 -13.92
C ALA A 397 -4.51 5.70 -12.62
N GLY A 398 -4.38 5.03 -11.47
CA GLY A 398 -4.15 5.65 -10.16
C GLY A 398 -2.82 6.41 -10.09
N HIS A 399 -1.76 5.85 -10.68
CA HIS A 399 -0.43 6.47 -10.80
C HIS A 399 -0.49 7.78 -11.60
N GLU A 400 -1.08 7.75 -12.80
CA GLU A 400 -1.15 8.93 -13.66
C GLU A 400 -1.99 10.07 -13.03
N ILE A 401 -3.10 9.72 -12.37
CA ILE A 401 -3.89 10.70 -11.60
C ILE A 401 -3.12 11.16 -10.36
N GLY A 402 -2.25 10.31 -9.79
CA GLY A 402 -1.31 10.64 -8.71
C GLY A 402 -0.38 11.80 -9.07
N HIS A 403 0.17 11.83 -10.28
CA HIS A 403 0.94 12.96 -10.80
C HIS A 403 0.13 14.25 -10.83
N ALA A 404 -1.16 14.16 -11.21
CA ALA A 404 -2.05 15.31 -11.18
C ALA A 404 -2.25 15.79 -9.73
N VAL A 405 -2.47 14.89 -8.76
CA VAL A 405 -2.59 15.25 -7.35
C VAL A 405 -1.31 15.93 -6.84
N CYS A 406 -0.14 15.38 -7.15
CA CYS A 406 1.15 15.97 -6.77
C CYS A 406 1.31 17.39 -7.34
N THR A 407 0.88 17.64 -8.58
CA THR A 407 0.91 18.96 -9.21
C THR A 407 0.09 20.01 -8.44
N TYR A 408 -1.07 19.61 -7.89
CA TYR A 408 -1.96 20.49 -7.12
C TYR A 408 -1.70 20.49 -5.60
N THR A 409 -0.67 19.79 -5.13
CA THR A 409 -0.26 19.71 -3.71
C THR A 409 1.18 20.17 -3.53
N ALA A 410 2.13 19.25 -3.45
CA ALA A 410 3.56 19.52 -3.29
C ALA A 410 4.18 20.22 -4.49
N ASN A 411 3.68 19.95 -5.69
CA ASN A 411 4.22 20.39 -6.97
C ASN A 411 5.71 20.08 -7.12
N LEU A 412 6.10 18.85 -6.78
CA LEU A 412 7.48 18.37 -6.82
C LEU A 412 8.08 18.54 -8.23
N ALA A 413 9.21 19.24 -8.34
CA ALA A 413 9.93 19.44 -9.59
C ALA A 413 10.38 18.08 -10.16
N TYR A 414 10.15 17.88 -11.48
CA TYR A 414 10.34 16.56 -12.09
C TYR A 414 11.80 16.31 -12.48
N GLN A 415 12.67 16.26 -11.49
CA GLN A 415 14.09 15.93 -11.62
C GLN A 415 14.66 15.40 -10.30
N LYS A 416 15.73 14.62 -10.36
CA LYS A 416 16.51 14.21 -9.18
C LYS A 416 15.62 13.61 -8.08
N GLU A 417 15.86 13.92 -6.79
CA GLU A 417 15.11 13.39 -5.66
C GLU A 417 13.65 13.87 -5.64
N SER A 418 13.39 15.13 -5.96
CA SER A 418 12.00 15.64 -6.02
C SER A 418 11.20 14.93 -7.10
N GLY A 419 11.79 14.66 -8.26
CA GLY A 419 11.18 13.87 -9.33
C GLY A 419 10.99 12.41 -8.94
N ALA A 420 11.98 11.81 -8.28
CA ALA A 420 11.87 10.45 -7.77
C ALA A 420 10.74 10.29 -6.75
N MET A 421 10.54 11.29 -5.87
CA MET A 421 9.39 11.29 -4.95
C MET A 421 8.07 11.54 -5.67
N ASN A 422 8.04 12.32 -6.75
CA ASN A 422 6.84 12.50 -7.57
C ASN A 422 6.38 11.17 -8.18
N GLU A 423 7.32 10.36 -8.70
CA GLU A 423 7.06 9.00 -9.17
C GLU A 423 6.61 8.07 -8.03
N GLY A 424 7.36 8.07 -6.91
CA GLY A 424 7.06 7.20 -5.78
C GLY A 424 5.71 7.50 -5.13
N PHE A 425 5.28 8.77 -5.01
CA PHE A 425 3.93 9.08 -4.54
C PHE A 425 2.86 8.60 -5.53
N SER A 426 3.10 8.72 -6.83
CA SER A 426 2.18 8.21 -7.85
C SER A 426 2.02 6.69 -7.76
N ASP A 427 3.10 5.93 -7.55
CA ASP A 427 3.07 4.49 -7.29
C ASP A 427 2.32 4.16 -5.98
N ILE A 428 2.57 4.90 -4.91
CA ILE A 428 1.88 4.75 -3.62
C ILE A 428 0.37 4.91 -3.81
N TRP A 429 -0.07 5.91 -4.58
CA TRP A 429 -1.50 6.12 -4.81
C TRP A 429 -2.11 5.04 -5.70
N GLY A 430 -1.40 4.59 -6.74
CA GLY A 430 -1.80 3.42 -7.53
C GLY A 430 -2.04 2.20 -6.65
N ALA A 431 -1.08 1.85 -5.80
CA ALA A 431 -1.16 0.73 -4.86
C ALA A 431 -2.30 0.88 -3.84
N CYS A 432 -2.51 2.08 -3.27
CA CYS A 432 -3.60 2.33 -2.32
C CYS A 432 -4.99 2.21 -2.95
N ILE A 433 -5.14 2.67 -4.19
CA ILE A 433 -6.40 2.58 -4.94
C ILE A 433 -6.70 1.13 -5.27
N GLU A 434 -5.71 0.39 -5.76
CA GLU A 434 -5.85 -1.03 -6.07
C GLU A 434 -6.16 -1.87 -4.82
N TYR A 435 -5.45 -1.65 -3.70
CA TYR A 435 -5.72 -2.32 -2.43
C TYR A 435 -7.18 -2.18 -1.99
N ARG A 436 -7.78 -1.01 -2.23
CA ARG A 436 -9.17 -0.72 -1.84
C ARG A 436 -10.19 -1.27 -2.82
N ALA A 437 -9.97 -1.10 -4.13
CA ALA A 437 -10.95 -1.41 -5.17
C ALA A 437 -10.84 -2.84 -5.69
N ALA A 438 -9.64 -3.45 -5.66
CA ALA A 438 -9.35 -4.79 -6.15
C ALA A 438 -8.42 -5.57 -5.20
N PRO A 439 -8.84 -5.85 -3.95
CA PRO A 439 -7.98 -6.40 -2.87
C PRO A 439 -7.45 -7.82 -3.14
N THR A 440 -7.84 -8.44 -4.23
CA THR A 440 -7.34 -9.75 -4.68
C THR A 440 -6.12 -9.66 -5.59
N LYS A 441 -5.76 -8.44 -6.04
CA LYS A 441 -4.58 -8.18 -6.86
C LYS A 441 -3.31 -8.02 -6.02
N SER A 442 -2.18 -7.83 -6.70
CA SER A 442 -0.86 -7.79 -6.06
C SER A 442 -0.46 -6.37 -5.67
N THR A 443 -1.11 -5.78 -4.67
CA THR A 443 -0.97 -4.38 -4.20
C THR A 443 0.46 -3.81 -4.22
N TRP A 444 1.48 -4.63 -4.03
CA TRP A 444 2.88 -4.18 -3.91
C TRP A 444 3.69 -4.34 -5.21
N LEU A 445 3.03 -4.71 -6.29
CA LEU A 445 3.54 -4.67 -7.65
C LEU A 445 2.89 -3.48 -8.38
N VAL A 446 3.60 -2.85 -9.29
CA VAL A 446 3.10 -1.75 -10.12
C VAL A 446 3.19 -2.15 -11.57
N GLY A 447 2.07 -2.20 -12.27
CA GLY A 447 1.98 -2.59 -13.67
C GLY A 447 2.09 -4.09 -13.93
N GLU A 448 1.78 -4.95 -12.97
CA GLU A 448 1.83 -6.40 -13.16
C GLU A 448 0.82 -6.88 -14.22
N ASP A 449 -0.35 -6.26 -14.29
CA ASP A 449 -1.39 -6.60 -15.25
C ASP A 449 -0.97 -6.31 -16.70
N ILE A 450 -0.17 -5.28 -16.91
CA ILE A 450 0.30 -4.88 -18.25
C ILE A 450 1.62 -5.54 -18.64
N GLU A 451 2.35 -6.15 -17.70
CA GLU A 451 3.68 -6.72 -17.93
C GLU A 451 3.65 -7.90 -18.94
N ARG A 452 4.51 -7.83 -19.95
CA ARG A 452 4.67 -8.89 -20.98
C ARG A 452 6.15 -9.13 -21.30
N ARG A 453 7.09 -8.57 -20.54
CA ARG A 453 8.53 -8.83 -20.66
C ARG A 453 8.84 -10.16 -19.97
N SER A 454 9.70 -10.97 -20.58
CA SER A 454 10.10 -12.25 -19.99
C SER A 454 11.00 -12.06 -18.79
N GLY A 455 10.67 -12.67 -17.66
CA GLY A 455 11.45 -12.64 -16.43
C GLY A 455 11.13 -11.48 -15.49
N HIS A 456 10.20 -10.59 -15.84
CA HIS A 456 9.69 -9.53 -14.99
C HIS A 456 8.32 -9.90 -14.41
N LEU A 457 8.06 -9.50 -13.17
CA LEU A 457 6.77 -9.69 -12.51
C LEU A 457 5.86 -8.47 -12.70
N ALA A 458 6.47 -7.30 -12.82
CA ALA A 458 5.78 -6.01 -12.96
C ALA A 458 6.72 -4.97 -13.56
N LEU A 459 6.24 -3.77 -13.76
CA LEU A 459 7.10 -2.63 -14.09
C LEU A 459 8.00 -2.26 -12.91
N ARG A 460 7.45 -2.27 -11.69
CA ARG A 460 8.16 -1.98 -10.43
C ARG A 460 7.63 -2.85 -9.28
N SER A 461 8.46 -3.10 -8.27
CA SER A 461 8.08 -3.79 -7.03
C SER A 461 8.33 -2.90 -5.81
N MET A 462 7.29 -2.59 -5.04
CA MET A 462 7.42 -1.81 -3.80
C MET A 462 8.00 -2.65 -2.65
N SER A 463 7.74 -3.96 -2.65
CA SER A 463 8.20 -4.89 -1.62
C SER A 463 9.67 -5.33 -1.81
N ASP A 464 10.12 -5.38 -3.06
CA ASP A 464 11.48 -5.76 -3.46
C ASP A 464 11.90 -4.97 -4.71
N PRO A 465 12.24 -3.67 -4.58
CA PRO A 465 12.61 -2.82 -5.72
C PRO A 465 13.80 -3.37 -6.51
N ASN A 466 14.74 -4.04 -5.84
CA ASN A 466 15.94 -4.60 -6.49
C ASN A 466 15.61 -5.67 -7.54
N SER A 467 14.48 -6.39 -7.39
CA SER A 467 14.04 -7.39 -8.37
C SER A 467 13.70 -6.79 -9.74
N GLU A 468 13.32 -5.51 -9.78
CA GLU A 468 13.00 -4.77 -11.02
C GLU A 468 14.04 -3.66 -11.32
N GLY A 469 15.25 -3.74 -10.70
CA GLY A 469 16.37 -2.85 -10.98
C GLY A 469 16.28 -1.46 -10.35
N GLN A 470 15.43 -1.27 -9.35
CA GLN A 470 15.31 -0.03 -8.57
C GLN A 470 16.00 -0.17 -7.19
N PRO A 471 16.49 0.92 -6.57
CA PRO A 471 17.06 0.89 -5.24
C PRO A 471 15.98 0.72 -4.16
N ASP A 472 16.19 -0.17 -3.20
CA ASP A 472 15.44 -0.25 -1.96
C ASP A 472 16.04 0.62 -0.84
N THR A 473 17.27 1.12 -1.07
CA THR A 473 18.06 1.88 -0.10
C THR A 473 18.64 3.13 -0.76
N TYR A 474 18.49 4.28 -0.11
CA TYR A 474 19.08 5.57 -0.52
C TYR A 474 20.60 5.46 -0.59
N GLY A 475 21.17 5.71 -1.77
CA GLY A 475 22.61 5.57 -2.02
C GLY A 475 23.10 4.11 -2.09
N GLY A 476 22.21 3.13 -2.08
CA GLY A 476 22.51 1.69 -2.17
C GLY A 476 22.59 1.15 -3.59
N THR A 477 22.35 -0.14 -3.75
CA THR A 477 22.32 -0.84 -5.04
C THR A 477 21.28 -0.22 -5.96
N TYR A 478 21.59 -0.06 -7.24
CA TYR A 478 20.79 0.60 -8.27
C TYR A 478 20.52 2.10 -8.06
N TRP A 479 21.01 2.74 -6.99
CA TRP A 479 20.83 4.18 -6.80
C TRP A 479 21.53 4.98 -7.91
N VAL A 480 20.76 5.78 -8.64
CA VAL A 480 21.29 6.71 -9.65
C VAL A 480 21.74 7.99 -8.96
N ASN A 481 23.00 8.39 -9.24
CA ASN A 481 23.59 9.59 -8.64
C ASN A 481 22.87 10.85 -9.09
N VAL A 482 22.26 11.56 -8.16
CA VAL A 482 21.52 12.80 -8.40
C VAL A 482 22.41 14.03 -8.67
N ASN A 483 23.75 13.91 -8.51
CA ASN A 483 24.73 14.94 -8.86
C ASN A 483 25.04 14.95 -10.37
N CYS A 484 24.01 14.98 -11.21
CA CYS A 484 24.11 15.07 -12.67
C CYS A 484 23.29 16.28 -13.18
N THR A 485 23.50 16.68 -14.43
CA THR A 485 22.61 17.62 -15.12
C THR A 485 21.40 16.87 -15.65
N PRO A 486 20.17 17.20 -15.22
CA PRO A 486 18.96 16.50 -15.64
C PRO A 486 18.74 16.62 -17.16
N THR A 487 18.43 15.52 -17.80
CA THR A 487 18.11 15.40 -19.23
C THR A 487 17.13 14.24 -19.42
N ASN A 488 16.39 14.24 -20.55
CA ASN A 488 15.53 13.09 -20.88
C ASN A 488 16.32 11.79 -21.07
N ASN A 489 17.60 11.86 -21.51
CA ASN A 489 18.42 10.67 -21.74
C ASN A 489 18.94 10.01 -20.47
N ASN A 490 18.99 10.72 -19.36
CA ASN A 490 19.40 10.20 -18.06
C ASN A 490 18.24 10.15 -17.06
N ASP A 491 17.00 10.06 -17.57
CA ASP A 491 15.81 9.98 -16.76
C ASP A 491 15.71 11.11 -15.72
N GLN A 492 16.00 12.36 -16.13
CA GLN A 492 16.05 13.52 -15.24
C GLN A 492 16.90 13.31 -13.97
N CYS A 493 18.00 12.56 -14.10
CA CYS A 493 18.86 12.03 -13.02
C CYS A 493 18.17 10.93 -12.19
N GLY A 494 17.51 9.99 -12.86
CA GLY A 494 16.99 8.75 -12.29
C GLY A 494 15.66 8.89 -11.54
N VAL A 495 14.71 9.69 -12.04
CA VAL A 495 13.43 9.88 -11.35
C VAL A 495 12.62 8.58 -11.24
N HIS A 496 12.55 7.78 -12.33
CA HIS A 496 11.86 6.50 -12.30
C HIS A 496 12.64 5.43 -11.52
N THR A 497 13.98 5.47 -11.54
CA THR A 497 14.81 4.51 -10.82
C THR A 497 14.77 4.77 -9.32
N ASN A 498 15.09 5.98 -8.90
CA ASN A 498 15.22 6.33 -7.47
C ASN A 498 13.89 6.38 -6.70
N SER A 499 12.75 6.34 -7.40
CA SER A 499 11.41 6.22 -6.79
C SER A 499 11.27 4.96 -5.93
N GLY A 500 12.06 3.91 -6.22
CA GLY A 500 12.10 2.67 -5.46
C GLY A 500 12.32 2.87 -3.95
N VAL A 501 13.10 3.87 -3.56
CA VAL A 501 13.34 4.21 -2.14
C VAL A 501 12.06 4.65 -1.43
N LEU A 502 11.21 5.52 -2.06
CA LEU A 502 9.95 5.95 -1.47
C LEU A 502 8.91 4.82 -1.49
N ASN A 503 8.89 4.03 -2.56
CA ASN A 503 8.04 2.85 -2.68
C ASN A 503 8.32 1.84 -1.56
N HIS A 504 9.59 1.55 -1.33
CA HIS A 504 10.01 0.62 -0.27
C HIS A 504 9.78 1.17 1.13
N TRP A 505 9.96 2.50 1.35
CA TRP A 505 9.58 3.17 2.58
C TRP A 505 8.09 2.96 2.90
N PHE A 506 7.21 3.17 1.91
CA PHE A 506 5.77 3.03 2.11
C PHE A 506 5.36 1.59 2.38
N TYR A 507 5.96 0.62 1.67
CA TYR A 507 5.77 -0.81 1.93
C TYR A 507 6.17 -1.18 3.37
N ILE A 508 7.39 -0.81 3.79
CA ILE A 508 7.89 -1.10 5.15
C ILE A 508 6.99 -0.45 6.21
N LEU A 509 6.59 0.79 6.00
CA LEU A 509 5.71 1.51 6.92
C LEU A 509 4.35 0.82 7.05
N SER A 510 3.80 0.33 5.94
CA SER A 510 2.48 -0.31 5.89
C SER A 510 2.46 -1.70 6.53
N VAL A 511 3.41 -2.55 6.15
CA VAL A 511 3.40 -4.01 6.44
C VAL A 511 4.34 -4.36 7.58
N GLY A 512 5.43 -3.58 7.72
CA GLY A 512 6.55 -3.93 8.59
C GLY A 512 7.58 -4.79 7.88
N LYS A 513 8.84 -4.67 8.27
CA LYS A 513 9.96 -5.47 7.77
C LYS A 513 11.13 -5.43 8.74
N SER A 514 11.89 -6.51 8.81
CA SER A 514 13.18 -6.58 9.52
C SER A 514 14.26 -6.98 8.54
N GLY A 515 15.46 -6.43 8.68
CA GLY A 515 16.56 -6.73 7.78
C GLY A 515 17.79 -5.87 8.03
N THR A 516 18.69 -5.89 7.07
CA THR A 516 19.84 -4.98 6.97
C THR A 516 19.82 -4.39 5.56
N ASN A 517 19.86 -3.07 5.47
CA ASN A 517 19.86 -2.36 4.19
C ASN A 517 21.26 -2.34 3.54
N ASP A 518 21.36 -1.87 2.30
CA ASP A 518 22.60 -1.89 1.50
C ASP A 518 23.77 -1.09 2.10
N ILE A 519 23.49 -0.12 2.97
CA ILE A 519 24.51 0.66 3.66
C ILE A 519 24.85 0.12 5.05
N GLY A 520 24.37 -1.11 5.39
CA GLY A 520 24.75 -1.84 6.60
C GLY A 520 23.90 -1.53 7.83
N ASN A 521 22.81 -0.78 7.73
CA ASN A 521 21.93 -0.48 8.84
C ASN A 521 20.98 -1.66 9.11
N ALA A 522 21.08 -2.28 10.28
CA ALA A 522 20.11 -3.26 10.75
C ALA A 522 18.84 -2.54 11.22
N TYR A 523 17.67 -2.99 10.79
CA TYR A 523 16.39 -2.38 11.12
C TYR A 523 15.33 -3.43 11.49
N ASN A 524 14.35 -2.99 12.27
CA ASN A 524 13.13 -3.72 12.59
C ASN A 524 11.97 -2.72 12.71
N VAL A 525 11.02 -2.80 11.79
CA VAL A 525 9.87 -1.90 11.73
C VAL A 525 8.59 -2.70 11.91
N THR A 526 7.78 -2.31 12.87
CA THR A 526 6.40 -2.81 13.00
C THR A 526 5.50 -2.01 12.08
N GLY A 527 4.81 -2.67 11.16
CA GLY A 527 3.88 -2.03 10.23
C GLY A 527 2.68 -1.39 10.93
N ILE A 528 2.18 -0.30 10.37
CA ILE A 528 1.04 0.45 10.93
C ILE A 528 -0.25 0.32 10.11
N THR A 529 -0.27 -0.55 9.12
CA THR A 529 -1.29 -0.73 8.09
C THR A 529 -1.23 0.31 6.96
N ILE A 530 -1.67 -0.10 5.76
CA ILE A 530 -1.68 0.77 4.56
C ILE A 530 -2.55 2.03 4.76
N ASP A 531 -3.68 1.91 5.46
CA ASP A 531 -4.58 3.05 5.71
C ASP A 531 -3.94 4.15 6.55
N LYS A 532 -3.17 3.79 7.58
CA LYS A 532 -2.45 4.77 8.41
C LYS A 532 -1.24 5.32 7.68
N ALA A 533 -0.50 4.49 6.95
CA ALA A 533 0.62 4.90 6.12
C ALA A 533 0.17 5.88 5.03
N ALA A 534 -0.96 5.62 4.36
CA ALA A 534 -1.55 6.50 3.36
C ALA A 534 -1.94 7.88 3.93
N LYS A 535 -2.46 7.96 5.15
CA LYS A 535 -2.75 9.25 5.81
C LYS A 535 -1.48 10.05 6.07
N ILE A 536 -0.41 9.39 6.52
CA ILE A 536 0.90 10.04 6.73
C ILE A 536 1.47 10.51 5.39
N ALA A 537 1.47 9.65 4.35
CA ALA A 537 1.96 9.97 3.01
C ALA A 537 1.19 11.15 2.39
N TYR A 538 -0.15 11.15 2.49
CA TYR A 538 -0.96 12.24 1.98
C TYR A 538 -0.71 13.56 2.69
N ARG A 539 -0.62 13.54 4.03
CA ARG A 539 -0.30 14.75 4.80
C ARG A 539 1.10 15.28 4.48
N LEU A 540 2.07 14.37 4.32
CA LEU A 540 3.42 14.69 3.89
C LEU A 540 3.41 15.40 2.53
N GLU A 541 2.75 14.80 1.52
CA GLU A 541 2.70 15.35 0.15
C GLU A 541 1.90 16.66 0.09
N SER A 542 0.68 16.69 0.68
CA SER A 542 -0.25 17.79 0.49
C SER A 542 0.09 19.05 1.29
N ASN A 543 0.66 18.87 2.50
CA ASN A 543 0.78 19.95 3.48
C ASN A 543 2.23 20.35 3.79
N TYR A 544 3.20 19.44 3.58
CA TYR A 544 4.57 19.65 4.02
C TYR A 544 5.59 19.77 2.90
N LEU A 545 5.51 18.91 1.87
CA LEU A 545 6.48 18.95 0.78
C LEU A 545 6.32 20.19 -0.11
N SER A 546 7.42 20.61 -0.68
CA SER A 546 7.55 21.68 -1.66
C SER A 546 8.30 21.19 -2.89
N ALA A 547 8.34 22.00 -3.96
CA ALA A 547 8.87 21.62 -5.26
C ALA A 547 10.30 21.04 -5.24
N ASN A 548 11.15 21.50 -4.33
CA ASN A 548 12.56 21.10 -4.25
C ASN A 548 12.87 20.17 -3.07
N SER A 549 11.87 19.55 -2.49
CA SER A 549 12.05 18.62 -1.37
C SER A 549 12.96 17.45 -1.74
N THR A 550 13.80 17.05 -0.77
CA THR A 550 14.69 15.88 -0.87
C THR A 550 14.18 14.76 0.02
N TYR A 551 14.75 13.57 -0.07
CA TYR A 551 14.44 12.45 0.86
C TYR A 551 14.72 12.82 2.32
N ALA A 552 15.75 13.64 2.59
CA ALA A 552 16.05 14.15 3.94
C ALA A 552 14.91 15.05 4.46
N THR A 553 14.36 15.94 3.62
CA THR A 553 13.20 16.77 3.99
C THR A 553 11.93 15.94 4.12
N ALA A 554 11.73 14.95 3.23
CA ALA A 554 10.60 14.03 3.31
C ALA A 554 10.59 13.25 4.64
N ARG A 555 11.76 12.82 5.13
CA ARG A 555 11.87 12.21 6.46
C ARG A 555 11.43 13.16 7.57
N THR A 556 11.97 14.37 7.59
CA THR A 556 11.64 15.38 8.62
C THR A 556 10.15 15.67 8.64
N TYR A 557 9.56 15.87 7.48
CA TYR A 557 8.15 16.21 7.33
C TYR A 557 7.23 15.01 7.49
N GLY A 558 7.67 13.80 7.12
CA GLY A 558 6.92 12.56 7.34
C GLY A 558 6.78 12.24 8.82
N ILE A 559 7.84 12.45 9.60
CA ILE A 559 7.81 12.32 11.06
C ILE A 559 6.85 13.37 11.66
N GLN A 560 6.91 14.65 11.20
CA GLN A 560 5.99 15.68 11.66
C GLN A 560 4.53 15.37 11.28
N SER A 561 4.31 14.83 10.09
CA SER A 561 2.97 14.37 9.64
C SER A 561 2.42 13.28 10.54
N ALA A 562 3.26 12.33 10.96
CA ALA A 562 2.87 11.29 11.91
C ALA A 562 2.58 11.87 13.31
N ILE A 563 3.37 12.85 13.77
CA ILE A 563 3.14 13.57 15.06
C ILE A 563 1.78 14.29 15.04
N ASP A 564 1.47 15.00 13.95
CA ASP A 564 0.21 15.74 13.81
C ASP A 564 -1.02 14.84 13.88
N LEU A 565 -0.93 13.64 13.24
CA LEU A 565 -2.01 12.69 13.11
C LEU A 565 -2.20 11.82 14.37
N TYR A 566 -1.09 11.43 15.01
CA TYR A 566 -1.11 10.37 16.02
C TYR A 566 -0.47 10.79 17.35
N GLY A 567 0.14 11.99 17.43
CA GLY A 567 0.83 12.48 18.62
C GLY A 567 2.29 12.03 18.69
N ALA A 568 3.10 12.85 19.37
CA ALA A 568 4.51 12.57 19.61
C ALA A 568 4.69 11.25 20.39
N GLY A 569 5.69 10.45 20.00
CA GLY A 569 6.00 9.17 20.64
C GLY A 569 5.04 8.02 20.31
N SER A 570 4.04 8.23 19.46
CA SER A 570 3.12 7.15 19.02
C SER A 570 3.86 6.06 18.24
N ALA A 571 3.25 4.88 18.17
CA ALA A 571 3.77 3.76 17.38
C ALA A 571 3.95 4.16 15.90
N GLU A 572 3.07 5.02 15.40
CA GLU A 572 3.12 5.54 14.04
C GLU A 572 4.33 6.46 13.80
N VAL A 573 4.69 7.30 14.75
CA VAL A 573 5.89 8.15 14.70
C VAL A 573 7.16 7.30 14.72
N ILE A 574 7.19 6.29 15.59
CA ILE A 574 8.32 5.34 15.69
C ILE A 574 8.47 4.58 14.38
N ALA A 575 7.38 4.02 13.86
CA ALA A 575 7.37 3.26 12.62
C ALA A 575 7.80 4.14 11.42
N THR A 576 7.27 5.36 11.31
CA THR A 576 7.62 6.32 10.25
C THR A 576 9.12 6.64 10.27
N THR A 577 9.67 6.92 11.46
CA THR A 577 11.10 7.23 11.62
C THR A 577 11.98 6.04 11.24
N ASN A 578 11.62 4.84 11.72
CA ASN A 578 12.38 3.62 11.47
C ASN A 578 12.21 3.11 10.03
N ALA A 579 11.09 3.37 9.38
CA ALA A 579 10.92 3.06 7.96
C ALA A 579 11.83 3.92 7.06
N PHE A 580 12.00 5.22 7.37
CA PHE A 580 12.99 6.06 6.69
C PHE A 580 14.43 5.57 6.95
N TYR A 581 14.75 5.19 8.19
CA TYR A 581 16.05 4.60 8.51
C TYR A 581 16.29 3.28 7.76
N ALA A 582 15.26 2.44 7.64
CA ALA A 582 15.34 1.17 6.92
C ALA A 582 15.70 1.34 5.44
N VAL A 583 15.20 2.41 4.79
CA VAL A 583 15.57 2.76 3.42
C VAL A 583 16.79 3.68 3.32
N GLY A 584 17.60 3.79 4.38
CA GLY A 584 18.87 4.52 4.36
C GLY A 584 18.75 6.03 4.56
N VAL A 585 17.58 6.58 4.94
CA VAL A 585 17.36 8.01 5.10
C VAL A 585 17.39 8.41 6.58
N GLY A 586 18.51 8.96 7.05
CA GLY A 586 18.69 9.47 8.40
C GLY A 586 18.89 8.39 9.46
N ALA A 587 18.72 8.74 10.76
CA ALA A 587 18.94 7.84 11.88
C ALA A 587 17.66 7.10 12.30
N ALA A 588 17.82 5.96 12.97
CA ALA A 588 16.72 5.25 13.63
C ALA A 588 16.06 6.14 14.70
N TYR A 589 14.84 5.82 15.05
CA TYR A 589 14.18 6.45 16.16
C TYR A 589 15.00 6.18 17.44
N SER A 590 15.60 7.23 17.96
CA SER A 590 16.21 7.22 19.27
C SER A 590 15.22 7.86 20.21
N GLY A 591 14.23 7.12 20.70
CA GLY A 591 13.27 7.70 21.67
C GLY A 591 13.97 8.73 22.54
N GLY A 592 13.48 9.96 22.62
CA GLY A 592 14.25 11.15 23.02
C GLY A 592 15.35 10.83 24.02
N SER A 593 16.59 11.12 23.67
CA SER A 593 17.82 10.60 24.25
C SER A 593 17.73 10.43 25.77
N GLY A 594 17.51 9.21 26.23
CA GLY A 594 17.65 8.86 27.63
C GLY A 594 16.43 8.38 28.39
N ASP A 595 15.30 8.06 27.75
CA ASP A 595 14.24 7.41 28.53
C ASP A 595 14.61 5.95 28.83
N THR A 596 15.07 5.77 30.07
CA THR A 596 15.34 4.45 30.64
C THR A 596 14.36 4.14 31.79
N THR A 597 13.35 4.98 31.96
CA THR A 597 12.37 4.87 33.06
C THR A 597 11.18 4.04 32.58
N PRO A 598 10.99 2.82 33.05
CA PRO A 598 9.80 2.05 32.69
C PRO A 598 8.51 2.73 33.18
N PRO A 599 7.38 2.57 32.49
CA PRO A 599 6.08 3.00 32.99
C PRO A 599 5.79 2.46 34.39
N SER A 600 4.94 3.16 35.15
CA SER A 600 4.39 2.58 36.38
C SER A 600 3.62 1.28 36.09
N ALA A 601 3.64 0.33 37.01
CA ALA A 601 2.85 -0.90 36.83
C ALA A 601 1.34 -0.55 36.70
N PRO A 602 0.60 -1.20 35.80
CA PRO A 602 -0.85 -1.10 35.81
C PRO A 602 -1.41 -1.51 37.17
N SER A 603 -2.43 -0.86 37.68
CA SER A 603 -3.00 -1.16 38.99
C SER A 603 -4.47 -1.52 38.92
N SER A 604 -5.00 -2.08 40.01
CA SER A 604 -6.42 -2.43 40.13
C SER A 604 -6.92 -3.38 39.02
N LEU A 605 -6.06 -4.29 38.53
CA LEU A 605 -6.51 -5.30 37.57
C LEU A 605 -7.63 -6.12 38.19
N ALA A 606 -8.76 -6.15 37.51
CA ALA A 606 -9.96 -6.87 37.91
C ALA A 606 -10.54 -7.66 36.72
N ALA A 607 -11.23 -8.76 37.02
CA ALA A 607 -11.96 -9.55 36.04
C ALA A 607 -13.46 -9.42 36.26
N SER A 608 -14.24 -9.45 35.18
CA SER A 608 -15.70 -9.38 35.17
C SER A 608 -16.28 -10.14 33.98
N GLY A 609 -17.60 -10.43 34.00
CA GLY A 609 -18.27 -11.06 32.87
C GLY A 609 -17.69 -12.43 32.51
N THR A 610 -17.19 -13.20 33.49
CA THR A 610 -16.62 -14.52 33.25
C THR A 610 -17.68 -15.52 32.82
N THR A 611 -17.47 -16.16 31.69
CA THR A 611 -18.29 -17.25 31.14
C THR A 611 -17.54 -18.58 31.20
N GLY A 612 -17.99 -19.59 30.49
CA GLY A 612 -17.25 -20.86 30.33
C GLY A 612 -15.98 -20.73 29.49
N ILE A 613 -15.90 -19.72 28.61
CA ILE A 613 -14.85 -19.60 27.58
C ILE A 613 -14.23 -18.21 27.49
N THR A 614 -14.76 -17.20 28.22
CA THR A 614 -14.26 -15.81 28.15
C THR A 614 -14.20 -15.16 29.53
N THR A 615 -13.40 -14.09 29.66
CA THR A 615 -13.44 -13.15 30.80
C THR A 615 -12.98 -11.76 30.35
N ASN A 616 -13.58 -10.71 30.90
CA ASN A 616 -13.18 -9.34 30.64
C ASN A 616 -12.22 -8.86 31.72
N LEU A 617 -11.08 -8.34 31.33
CA LEU A 617 -10.07 -7.75 32.19
C LEU A 617 -10.12 -6.23 32.06
N ALA A 618 -10.01 -5.49 33.16
CA ALA A 618 -9.90 -4.04 33.21
C ALA A 618 -8.90 -3.62 34.29
N TRP A 619 -8.17 -2.52 34.05
CA TRP A 619 -7.16 -2.01 34.96
C TRP A 619 -7.09 -0.49 34.94
N THR A 620 -6.42 0.10 35.94
CA THR A 620 -6.12 1.54 35.97
C THR A 620 -4.89 1.81 35.10
N ALA A 621 -4.98 2.87 34.31
CA ALA A 621 -3.89 3.29 33.40
C ALA A 621 -2.58 3.54 34.15
N SER A 622 -1.48 3.13 33.53
CA SER A 622 -0.12 3.45 33.95
C SER A 622 0.23 4.90 33.59
N THR A 623 1.20 5.48 34.31
CA THR A 623 1.83 6.76 34.00
C THR A 623 3.28 6.54 33.63
N ASP A 624 3.82 7.43 32.81
CA ASP A 624 5.20 7.42 32.37
C ASP A 624 5.71 8.86 32.22
N ASN A 625 7.03 9.05 32.24
CA ASN A 625 7.66 10.36 32.08
C ASN A 625 7.61 10.88 30.62
N VAL A 626 7.41 9.99 29.65
CA VAL A 626 7.22 10.34 28.22
C VAL A 626 5.81 9.98 27.77
N ALA A 627 5.49 8.68 27.65
CA ALA A 627 4.14 8.19 27.37
C ALA A 627 4.04 6.65 27.46
N VAL A 628 2.91 6.14 27.97
CA VAL A 628 2.54 4.73 27.86
C VAL A 628 1.97 4.47 26.46
N THR A 629 2.55 3.54 25.70
CA THR A 629 2.14 3.23 24.32
C THR A 629 1.28 1.98 24.22
N GLY A 630 1.23 1.13 25.25
CA GLY A 630 0.40 -0.06 25.25
C GLY A 630 0.52 -0.92 26.49
N TYR A 631 -0.30 -1.98 26.51
CA TYR A 631 -0.38 -2.96 27.59
C TYR A 631 -0.31 -4.36 27.03
N ASP A 632 0.57 -5.18 27.59
CA ASP A 632 0.70 -6.59 27.30
C ASP A 632 -0.06 -7.41 28.37
N VAL A 633 -1.04 -8.19 27.94
CA VAL A 633 -1.88 -9.03 28.80
C VAL A 633 -1.35 -10.47 28.84
N TYR A 634 -1.10 -10.99 30.02
CA TYR A 634 -0.53 -12.32 30.23
C TYR A 634 -1.51 -13.25 30.93
N GLN A 635 -1.52 -14.51 30.47
CA GLN A 635 -2.09 -15.65 31.18
C GLN A 635 -0.94 -16.50 31.74
N GLY A 636 -0.71 -16.42 33.02
CA GLY A 636 0.54 -16.94 33.63
C GLY A 636 1.76 -16.23 33.03
N SER A 637 2.62 -16.96 32.31
CA SER A 637 3.77 -16.43 31.58
C SER A 637 3.51 -16.23 30.07
N THR A 638 2.34 -16.62 29.57
CA THR A 638 2.03 -16.57 28.13
C THR A 638 1.35 -15.24 27.77
N LEU A 639 1.90 -14.52 26.79
CA LEU A 639 1.27 -13.31 26.20
C LEU A 639 0.00 -13.70 25.45
N LYS A 640 -1.13 -13.12 25.82
CA LYS A 640 -2.43 -13.31 25.17
C LYS A 640 -2.77 -12.22 24.14
N GLY A 641 -2.27 -11.03 24.36
CA GLY A 641 -2.47 -9.91 23.45
C GLY A 641 -1.86 -8.62 23.95
N THR A 642 -1.75 -7.66 23.02
CA THR A 642 -1.29 -6.29 23.29
C THR A 642 -2.40 -5.32 22.88
N VAL A 643 -2.71 -4.35 23.75
CA VAL A 643 -3.75 -3.35 23.52
C VAL A 643 -3.27 -1.96 23.95
N THR A 644 -3.89 -0.91 23.40
CA THR A 644 -3.66 0.49 23.79
C THR A 644 -4.71 0.99 24.79
N THR A 645 -5.76 0.20 25.03
CA THR A 645 -6.83 0.49 26.00
C THR A 645 -6.52 -0.11 27.36
N THR A 646 -7.26 0.28 28.38
CA THR A 646 -7.16 -0.25 29.76
C THR A 646 -8.12 -1.41 30.03
N SER A 647 -8.53 -2.11 28.98
CA SER A 647 -9.38 -3.32 29.06
C SER A 647 -9.04 -4.31 27.95
N TYR A 648 -9.28 -5.59 28.21
CA TYR A 648 -9.07 -6.69 27.27
C TYR A 648 -10.04 -7.84 27.54
N THR A 649 -10.69 -8.36 26.50
CA THR A 649 -11.50 -9.58 26.61
C THR A 649 -10.64 -10.78 26.26
N VAL A 650 -10.39 -11.66 27.24
CA VAL A 650 -9.72 -12.93 27.01
C VAL A 650 -10.75 -13.94 26.50
N THR A 651 -10.46 -14.55 25.37
CA THR A 651 -11.31 -15.59 24.75
C THR A 651 -10.56 -16.93 24.64
N GLY A 652 -11.25 -18.00 24.27
CA GLY A 652 -10.65 -19.33 24.06
C GLY A 652 -10.21 -19.99 25.37
N LEU A 653 -10.86 -19.68 26.48
CA LEU A 653 -10.67 -20.35 27.77
C LEU A 653 -11.43 -21.68 27.80
N THR A 654 -10.95 -22.62 28.63
CA THR A 654 -11.62 -23.89 28.87
C THR A 654 -12.57 -23.75 30.07
N ALA A 655 -13.75 -24.28 29.97
CA ALA A 655 -14.76 -24.28 31.05
C ALA A 655 -14.25 -24.95 32.32
N SER A 656 -14.77 -24.50 33.47
CA SER A 656 -14.43 -25.04 34.81
C SER A 656 -12.91 -25.06 35.11
N THR A 657 -12.16 -24.14 34.51
CA THR A 657 -10.70 -24.09 34.60
C THR A 657 -10.24 -22.79 35.26
N ALA A 658 -9.25 -22.90 36.16
CA ALA A 658 -8.66 -21.76 36.86
C ALA A 658 -7.51 -21.14 36.03
N TYR A 659 -7.52 -19.81 35.88
CA TYR A 659 -6.52 -19.03 35.19
C TYR A 659 -6.02 -17.87 36.05
N THR A 660 -4.78 -17.45 35.83
CA THR A 660 -4.19 -16.27 36.48
C THR A 660 -3.77 -15.29 35.38
N PHE A 661 -4.22 -14.04 35.49
CA PHE A 661 -3.88 -12.98 34.55
C PHE A 661 -3.07 -11.88 35.22
N SER A 662 -2.20 -11.24 34.45
CA SER A 662 -1.46 -10.02 34.80
C SER A 662 -1.28 -9.16 33.57
N VAL A 663 -0.96 -7.86 33.79
CA VAL A 663 -0.77 -6.88 32.73
C VAL A 663 0.53 -6.12 32.96
N LYS A 664 1.28 -5.81 31.90
CA LYS A 664 2.45 -4.93 31.93
C LYS A 664 2.24 -3.78 30.97
N ALA A 665 2.64 -2.58 31.35
CA ALA A 665 2.67 -1.40 30.46
C ALA A 665 4.01 -1.34 29.73
N LYS A 666 4.00 -0.73 28.54
CA LYS A 666 5.21 -0.41 27.78
C LYS A 666 5.14 1.01 27.24
N ASP A 667 6.32 1.64 27.15
CA ASP A 667 6.50 2.97 26.57
C ASP A 667 7.01 2.93 25.12
N ALA A 668 7.30 4.10 24.56
CA ALA A 668 7.83 4.25 23.23
C ALA A 668 9.32 3.88 23.11
N ALA A 669 10.07 3.93 24.21
CA ALA A 669 11.49 3.56 24.24
C ALA A 669 11.70 2.03 24.36
N GLY A 670 10.62 1.27 24.57
CA GLY A 670 10.66 -0.20 24.75
C GLY A 670 10.86 -0.62 26.19
N ASN A 671 10.83 0.30 27.18
CA ASN A 671 10.86 -0.08 28.58
C ASN A 671 9.52 -0.71 28.95
N VAL A 672 9.57 -1.77 29.78
CA VAL A 672 8.41 -2.52 30.22
C VAL A 672 8.28 -2.40 31.74
N SER A 673 7.09 -2.09 32.21
CA SER A 673 6.78 -1.95 33.61
C SER A 673 6.92 -3.27 34.42
N ALA A 674 6.94 -3.18 35.71
CA ALA A 674 6.59 -4.31 36.57
C ALA A 674 5.15 -4.79 36.23
N ALA A 675 4.84 -6.04 36.55
CA ALA A 675 3.49 -6.57 36.36
C ALA A 675 2.49 -5.89 37.31
N SER A 676 1.23 -5.81 36.89
CA SER A 676 0.10 -5.46 37.76
C SER A 676 -0.06 -6.45 38.93
N ASN A 677 -1.01 -6.20 39.82
CA ASN A 677 -1.55 -7.27 40.63
C ASN A 677 -2.06 -8.41 39.75
N THR A 678 -2.03 -9.63 40.25
CA THR A 678 -2.63 -10.77 39.55
C THR A 678 -4.10 -10.89 39.89
N VAL A 679 -4.92 -11.32 38.92
CA VAL A 679 -6.31 -11.73 39.13
C VAL A 679 -6.49 -13.18 38.79
N ASN A 680 -7.10 -13.96 39.72
CA ASN A 680 -7.44 -15.36 39.51
C ASN A 680 -8.91 -15.47 39.06
N VAL A 681 -9.13 -16.19 37.99
CA VAL A 681 -10.44 -16.37 37.37
C VAL A 681 -10.67 -17.87 37.22
N THR A 682 -11.81 -18.36 37.72
CA THR A 682 -12.27 -19.72 37.38
C THR A 682 -13.46 -19.56 36.41
N THR A 683 -13.31 -20.08 35.20
CA THR A 683 -14.38 -20.07 34.20
C THR A 683 -15.57 -20.90 34.66
N LEU A 684 -16.77 -20.45 34.24
CA LEU A 684 -18.00 -21.17 34.56
C LEU A 684 -18.05 -22.54 33.88
N ALA A 685 -18.89 -23.47 34.42
CA ALA A 685 -19.12 -24.76 33.77
C ALA A 685 -19.82 -24.51 32.41
N GLY A 686 -19.21 -24.98 31.32
CA GLY A 686 -19.77 -24.85 29.98
C GLY A 686 -20.98 -25.78 29.81
N SER A 687 -22.13 -25.20 29.62
CA SER A 687 -23.32 -25.92 29.14
C SER A 687 -23.93 -25.06 28.04
N VAL A 688 -23.45 -25.26 26.84
CA VAL A 688 -24.12 -24.72 25.63
C VAL A 688 -25.21 -25.72 25.27
N THR A 689 -26.48 -25.30 25.31
CA THR A 689 -27.62 -26.16 24.98
C THR A 689 -28.23 -25.66 23.67
N TYR A 690 -27.92 -26.32 22.57
CA TYR A 690 -28.51 -26.01 21.26
C TYR A 690 -29.99 -26.42 21.22
N CYS A 691 -30.77 -25.66 20.43
CA CYS A 691 -32.19 -25.95 20.20
C CYS A 691 -32.39 -27.35 19.62
N ALA A 692 -33.49 -27.98 20.02
CA ALA A 692 -33.89 -29.28 19.48
C ALA A 692 -34.33 -29.15 18.00
N SER A 693 -33.85 -30.08 17.18
CA SER A 693 -34.23 -30.24 15.78
C SER A 693 -34.25 -31.72 15.42
N LYS A 694 -35.27 -32.18 14.73
CA LYS A 694 -35.36 -33.59 14.33
C LYS A 694 -36.40 -33.84 13.24
N GLY A 695 -36.22 -34.89 12.45
CA GLY A 695 -37.32 -35.55 11.73
C GLY A 695 -38.18 -36.41 12.67
N ASN A 696 -39.48 -36.41 12.48
CA ASN A 696 -40.36 -37.31 13.26
C ASN A 696 -40.29 -38.77 12.76
N SER A 697 -39.95 -38.98 11.50
CA SER A 697 -39.65 -40.25 10.90
C SER A 697 -38.41 -40.15 10.00
N ALA A 698 -37.47 -41.10 10.15
CA ALA A 698 -36.31 -41.33 9.32
C ALA A 698 -36.33 -42.76 8.72
N SER A 699 -37.49 -43.44 8.74
CA SER A 699 -37.63 -44.81 8.29
C SER A 699 -37.50 -44.99 6.77
N ASP A 700 -38.04 -44.03 6.02
CA ASP A 700 -38.09 -44.09 4.54
C ASP A 700 -36.93 -43.33 3.89
N GLU A 701 -36.47 -42.24 4.57
CA GLU A 701 -35.44 -41.35 4.08
C GLU A 701 -34.61 -40.81 5.23
N ARG A 702 -33.29 -40.81 5.10
CA ARG A 702 -32.34 -40.34 6.10
C ARG A 702 -31.04 -39.84 5.45
N ILE A 703 -30.18 -39.21 6.23
CA ILE A 703 -28.81 -38.94 5.85
C ILE A 703 -28.02 -40.25 5.86
N GLY A 704 -27.51 -40.67 4.71
CA GLY A 704 -26.70 -41.88 4.57
C GLY A 704 -25.22 -41.62 4.73
N LYS A 705 -24.75 -40.41 4.36
CA LYS A 705 -23.35 -40.03 4.52
C LYS A 705 -23.17 -38.52 4.54
N VAL A 706 -22.25 -38.04 5.41
CA VAL A 706 -21.77 -36.65 5.45
C VAL A 706 -20.26 -36.63 5.28
N VAL A 707 -19.78 -35.74 4.36
CA VAL A 707 -18.36 -35.45 4.17
C VAL A 707 -18.14 -33.93 4.33
N PHE A 708 -17.28 -33.52 5.26
CA PHE A 708 -16.91 -32.11 5.49
C PHE A 708 -15.54 -32.05 6.18
N GLY A 709 -14.56 -31.43 5.54
CA GLY A 709 -13.18 -31.45 6.03
C GLY A 709 -12.66 -32.88 6.17
N THR A 710 -12.30 -33.28 7.39
CA THR A 710 -11.90 -34.66 7.70
C THR A 710 -13.09 -35.54 8.13
N ILE A 711 -14.27 -34.97 8.38
CA ILE A 711 -15.48 -35.77 8.61
C ILE A 711 -15.81 -36.55 7.34
N ASN A 712 -15.91 -37.85 7.47
CA ASN A 712 -16.30 -38.79 6.40
C ASN A 712 -17.15 -39.88 7.04
N ASN A 713 -18.35 -39.50 7.54
CA ASN A 713 -19.21 -40.34 8.30
C ASN A 713 -20.26 -41.02 7.43
N THR A 714 -20.37 -42.36 7.54
CA THR A 714 -21.50 -43.11 6.95
C THR A 714 -22.48 -43.40 8.09
N SER A 715 -23.65 -42.78 8.00
CA SER A 715 -24.68 -42.88 9.02
C SER A 715 -25.52 -44.13 8.83
N THR A 716 -25.74 -44.85 9.93
CA THR A 716 -26.53 -46.10 9.98
C THR A 716 -27.77 -45.96 10.86
N GLY A 717 -27.88 -44.83 11.57
CA GLY A 717 -28.99 -44.60 12.49
C GLY A 717 -30.33 -44.42 11.75
N THR A 718 -31.40 -44.79 12.43
CA THR A 718 -32.79 -44.73 11.93
C THR A 718 -33.66 -43.76 12.72
N THR A 719 -33.02 -43.01 13.65
CA THR A 719 -33.72 -41.98 14.44
C THR A 719 -33.71 -40.62 13.71
N GLY A 720 -34.74 -39.81 13.89
CA GLY A 720 -34.83 -38.52 13.25
C GLY A 720 -33.78 -37.46 13.70
N TYR A 721 -32.98 -37.80 14.74
CA TYR A 721 -31.83 -37.01 15.23
C TYR A 721 -30.71 -37.94 15.69
N GLU A 722 -29.48 -37.59 15.29
CA GLU A 722 -28.27 -38.27 15.78
C GLU A 722 -27.26 -37.26 16.32
N ASN A 723 -26.78 -37.51 17.54
CA ASN A 723 -25.69 -36.77 18.17
C ASN A 723 -24.36 -37.44 17.82
N LEU A 724 -23.69 -36.87 16.83
CA LEU A 724 -22.38 -37.32 16.34
C LEU A 724 -21.26 -36.35 16.71
N THR A 725 -21.41 -35.57 17.78
CA THR A 725 -20.44 -34.54 18.21
C THR A 725 -19.09 -35.10 18.67
N ALA A 726 -18.97 -36.41 18.85
CA ALA A 726 -17.68 -37.07 19.01
C ALA A 726 -16.85 -37.11 17.71
N ILE A 727 -17.49 -36.91 16.55
CA ILE A 727 -16.83 -36.81 15.24
C ILE A 727 -16.58 -35.32 14.95
N SER A 728 -15.32 -34.99 14.67
CA SER A 728 -14.91 -33.58 14.47
C SER A 728 -13.98 -33.38 13.29
N THR A 729 -13.88 -32.14 12.87
CA THR A 729 -12.89 -31.67 11.87
C THR A 729 -12.33 -30.31 12.25
N ASN A 730 -11.07 -30.03 11.85
CA ASN A 730 -10.48 -28.70 11.94
C ASN A 730 -10.81 -27.91 10.68
N VAL A 731 -11.22 -26.64 10.85
CA VAL A 731 -11.51 -25.71 9.75
C VAL A 731 -10.84 -24.35 10.00
N GLY A 732 -10.15 -23.83 9.00
CA GLY A 732 -9.43 -22.54 9.09
C GLY A 732 -10.32 -21.35 8.70
N ARG A 733 -10.20 -20.24 9.43
CA ARG A 733 -10.80 -18.95 9.05
C ARG A 733 -10.39 -18.55 7.62
N GLY A 734 -11.30 -17.98 6.85
CA GLY A 734 -11.08 -17.57 5.47
C GLY A 734 -11.00 -18.71 4.45
N THR A 735 -11.11 -19.97 4.89
CA THR A 735 -10.95 -21.13 4.02
C THR A 735 -12.32 -21.71 3.62
N ALA A 736 -12.46 -22.05 2.35
CA ALA A 736 -13.65 -22.72 1.82
C ALA A 736 -13.50 -24.24 1.88
N TYR A 737 -14.54 -24.94 2.33
CA TYR A 737 -14.63 -26.40 2.41
C TYR A 737 -15.85 -26.88 1.63
N THR A 738 -15.74 -28.05 1.01
CA THR A 738 -16.89 -28.68 0.35
C THR A 738 -17.64 -29.53 1.37
N ILE A 739 -18.94 -29.26 1.58
CA ILE A 739 -19.86 -30.20 2.24
C ILE A 739 -20.46 -31.11 1.16
N THR A 740 -20.53 -32.41 1.45
CA THR A 740 -21.22 -33.38 0.59
C THR A 740 -22.12 -34.26 1.48
N ILE A 741 -23.40 -34.33 1.12
CA ILE A 741 -24.41 -35.10 1.81
C ILE A 741 -24.98 -36.12 0.82
N THR A 742 -24.99 -37.39 1.24
CA THR A 742 -25.60 -38.49 0.48
C THR A 742 -26.84 -38.96 1.21
N PRO A 743 -28.04 -38.78 0.66
CA PRO A 743 -29.24 -39.33 1.25
C PRO A 743 -29.30 -40.85 1.08
N SER A 744 -30.06 -41.52 1.91
CA SER A 744 -30.36 -42.94 1.85
C SER A 744 -31.86 -43.14 1.94
N TRP A 745 -32.41 -43.87 0.97
CA TRP A 745 -33.82 -44.20 0.91
C TRP A 745 -33.99 -45.73 1.02
N THR A 746 -35.06 -46.14 1.69
CA THR A 746 -35.31 -47.57 1.89
C THR A 746 -36.17 -48.21 0.80
N SER A 747 -36.95 -47.39 0.05
CA SER A 747 -37.85 -47.89 -1.01
C SER A 747 -37.84 -46.97 -2.23
N SER A 748 -38.58 -45.90 -2.19
CA SER A 748 -38.66 -44.92 -3.30
C SER A 748 -37.71 -43.76 -3.05
N VAL A 749 -37.20 -43.13 -4.14
CA VAL A 749 -36.40 -41.92 -4.05
C VAL A 749 -37.33 -40.72 -3.87
N TYR A 750 -37.13 -39.97 -2.82
CA TYR A 750 -37.88 -38.77 -2.48
C TYR A 750 -37.11 -37.48 -2.77
N SER A 751 -37.79 -36.36 -2.80
CA SER A 751 -37.20 -35.05 -3.07
C SER A 751 -36.80 -34.41 -1.74
N GLU A 752 -35.47 -34.32 -1.50
CA GLU A 752 -34.91 -33.89 -0.22
C GLU A 752 -34.32 -32.47 -0.32
N GLY A 753 -34.66 -31.60 0.64
CA GLY A 753 -34.01 -30.33 0.86
C GLY A 753 -33.04 -30.40 2.04
N TYR A 754 -32.01 -29.56 2.00
CA TYR A 754 -30.90 -29.63 2.94
C TYR A 754 -30.57 -28.25 3.51
N ALA A 755 -30.11 -28.21 4.77
CA ALA A 755 -29.50 -27.06 5.36
C ALA A 755 -28.31 -27.48 6.26
N VAL A 756 -27.29 -26.66 6.29
CA VAL A 756 -26.11 -26.81 7.13
C VAL A 756 -25.91 -25.56 7.96
N PHE A 757 -25.67 -25.73 9.25
CA PHE A 757 -25.50 -24.64 10.20
C PHE A 757 -24.19 -24.82 10.95
N ILE A 758 -23.49 -23.70 11.25
CA ILE A 758 -22.32 -23.68 12.15
C ILE A 758 -22.47 -22.47 13.06
N ASP A 759 -22.41 -22.72 14.36
CA ASP A 759 -22.39 -21.68 15.39
C ASP A 759 -20.98 -21.03 15.40
N TYR A 760 -20.83 -19.89 14.73
CA TYR A 760 -19.54 -19.25 14.56
C TYR A 760 -19.12 -18.35 15.73
N ASN A 761 -20.07 -17.85 16.51
CA ASN A 761 -19.78 -17.01 17.67
C ASN A 761 -19.69 -17.83 18.99
N GLN A 762 -20.11 -19.11 18.96
CA GLN A 762 -20.08 -20.08 20.06
C GLN A 762 -21.02 -19.69 21.24
N ASP A 763 -22.15 -19.07 20.95
CA ASP A 763 -23.17 -18.69 21.96
C ASP A 763 -24.23 -19.77 22.20
N GLY A 764 -24.28 -20.80 21.35
CA GLY A 764 -25.13 -22.00 21.52
C GLY A 764 -26.40 -21.98 20.72
N ASP A 765 -26.51 -21.13 19.75
CA ASP A 765 -27.62 -21.18 18.81
C ASP A 765 -27.16 -21.13 17.34
N PHE A 766 -28.02 -20.93 16.38
CA PHE A 766 -27.73 -20.80 14.95
C PHE A 766 -28.54 -19.66 14.33
N SER A 767 -28.90 -18.65 15.14
CA SER A 767 -29.79 -17.57 14.72
C SER A 767 -29.05 -16.38 14.13
N ASP A 768 -27.72 -16.32 14.27
CA ASP A 768 -26.92 -15.20 13.84
C ASP A 768 -26.67 -15.17 12.33
N SER A 769 -26.44 -13.96 11.85
CA SER A 769 -26.21 -13.74 10.42
C SER A 769 -24.95 -14.50 9.94
N GLY A 770 -25.12 -15.41 8.98
CA GLY A 770 -24.07 -16.22 8.38
C GLY A 770 -23.90 -17.62 8.98
N GLU A 771 -24.64 -18.00 10.03
CA GLU A 771 -24.57 -19.33 10.64
C GLU A 771 -25.40 -20.40 9.90
N THR A 772 -26.37 -19.99 9.09
CA THR A 772 -26.89 -20.84 8.00
C THR A 772 -25.88 -20.83 6.86
N VAL A 773 -24.97 -21.80 6.86
CA VAL A 773 -23.78 -21.77 6.01
C VAL A 773 -23.97 -22.33 4.61
N TRP A 774 -24.99 -23.14 4.41
CA TRP A 774 -25.36 -23.70 3.10
C TRP A 774 -26.77 -24.25 3.11
N THR A 775 -27.50 -24.10 2.00
CA THR A 775 -28.82 -24.70 1.79
C THR A 775 -28.95 -25.25 0.37
N LYS A 776 -29.85 -26.24 0.22
CA LYS A 776 -30.22 -26.83 -1.06
C LYS A 776 -31.72 -27.07 -1.10
N SER A 777 -32.37 -26.51 -2.11
CA SER A 777 -33.79 -26.78 -2.38
C SER A 777 -34.05 -28.26 -2.64
N ALA A 778 -35.26 -28.73 -2.34
CA ALA A 778 -35.65 -30.11 -2.48
C ALA A 778 -35.40 -30.64 -3.90
N SER A 779 -34.73 -31.80 -3.97
CA SER A 779 -34.36 -32.49 -5.24
C SER A 779 -34.08 -33.97 -4.96
N THR A 780 -34.13 -34.78 -6.03
CA THR A 780 -33.77 -36.20 -6.03
C THR A 780 -32.28 -36.42 -6.33
N THR A 781 -31.51 -35.37 -6.41
CA THR A 781 -30.05 -35.42 -6.69
C THR A 781 -29.31 -36.11 -5.56
N THR A 782 -28.41 -37.03 -5.86
CA THR A 782 -27.56 -37.74 -4.89
C THR A 782 -26.17 -38.05 -5.49
N PRO A 783 -25.06 -37.77 -4.76
CA PRO A 783 -25.02 -36.90 -3.60
C PRO A 783 -25.26 -35.42 -3.95
N VAL A 784 -25.54 -34.57 -2.93
CA VAL A 784 -25.58 -33.13 -3.04
C VAL A 784 -24.33 -32.51 -2.42
N SER A 785 -23.79 -31.49 -3.01
CA SER A 785 -22.57 -30.80 -2.51
C SER A 785 -22.70 -29.29 -2.60
N GLY A 786 -21.98 -28.58 -1.73
CA GLY A 786 -21.86 -27.13 -1.76
C GLY A 786 -20.61 -26.64 -1.06
N SER A 787 -20.29 -25.35 -1.27
CA SER A 787 -19.14 -24.69 -0.63
C SER A 787 -19.57 -23.98 0.65
N VAL A 788 -18.81 -24.17 1.72
CA VAL A 788 -18.95 -23.50 3.03
C VAL A 788 -17.66 -22.75 3.29
N THR A 789 -17.70 -21.44 3.33
CA THR A 789 -16.55 -20.59 3.67
C THR A 789 -16.61 -20.21 5.13
N ILE A 790 -15.54 -20.48 5.89
CA ILE A 790 -15.47 -20.13 7.32
C ILE A 790 -15.15 -18.62 7.42
N PRO A 791 -16.00 -17.79 8.06
CA PRO A 791 -15.75 -16.37 8.18
C PRO A 791 -14.43 -16.05 8.90
N ALA A 792 -13.76 -14.98 8.49
CA ALA A 792 -12.57 -14.49 9.19
C ALA A 792 -12.87 -14.04 10.63
N SER A 793 -14.13 -13.66 10.90
CA SER A 793 -14.65 -13.25 12.22
C SER A 793 -15.06 -14.41 13.13
N ALA A 794 -15.15 -15.67 12.63
CA ALA A 794 -15.61 -16.79 13.43
C ALA A 794 -14.76 -16.97 14.69
N THR A 795 -15.37 -17.27 15.83
CA THR A 795 -14.67 -17.49 17.10
C THR A 795 -13.82 -18.77 17.04
N LEU A 796 -12.54 -18.69 17.46
CA LEU A 796 -11.65 -19.85 17.49
C LEU A 796 -12.09 -20.85 18.55
N GLY A 797 -11.95 -22.16 18.25
CA GLY A 797 -12.29 -23.23 19.18
C GLY A 797 -13.34 -24.16 18.61
N THR A 798 -13.79 -25.11 19.47
CA THR A 798 -14.74 -26.16 19.08
C THR A 798 -16.17 -25.66 19.22
N THR A 799 -16.95 -25.81 18.15
CA THR A 799 -18.38 -25.50 18.12
C THR A 799 -19.18 -26.58 17.40
N ARG A 800 -20.49 -26.34 17.25
CA ARG A 800 -21.45 -27.25 16.65
C ARG A 800 -21.55 -27.03 15.13
N LEU A 801 -21.53 -28.12 14.36
CA LEU A 801 -22.00 -28.23 12.98
C LEU A 801 -23.27 -29.06 12.97
N ARG A 802 -24.40 -28.53 12.48
CA ARG A 802 -25.66 -29.24 12.29
C ARG A 802 -25.90 -29.46 10.80
N VAL A 803 -26.20 -30.69 10.42
CA VAL A 803 -26.62 -31.06 9.06
C VAL A 803 -28.05 -31.58 9.11
N SER A 804 -28.94 -30.95 8.35
CA SER A 804 -30.37 -31.28 8.33
C SER A 804 -30.84 -31.65 6.93
N MET A 805 -31.63 -32.70 6.82
CA MET A 805 -32.29 -33.16 5.58
C MET A 805 -33.79 -33.27 5.83
N LYS A 806 -34.62 -32.71 4.95
CA LYS A 806 -36.08 -32.65 5.12
C LYS A 806 -36.80 -32.93 3.80
N TYR A 807 -37.82 -33.76 3.86
CA TYR A 807 -38.69 -34.01 2.73
C TYR A 807 -39.36 -32.74 2.19
N ASN A 808 -39.23 -32.51 0.88
CA ASN A 808 -39.89 -31.49 0.09
C ASN A 808 -39.77 -30.06 0.61
N GLY A 809 -38.68 -29.72 1.30
CA GLY A 809 -38.45 -28.36 1.80
C GLY A 809 -37.07 -28.19 2.43
N ILE A 810 -36.62 -26.94 2.54
CA ILE A 810 -35.35 -26.59 3.24
C ILE A 810 -35.63 -26.55 4.74
N PRO A 811 -34.88 -27.33 5.58
CA PRO A 811 -35.06 -27.26 7.02
C PRO A 811 -34.49 -25.98 7.63
N THR A 812 -35.11 -25.52 8.76
CA THR A 812 -34.54 -24.49 9.64
C THR A 812 -33.72 -25.14 10.76
N ALA A 813 -32.89 -24.32 11.45
CA ALA A 813 -31.99 -24.85 12.49
C ALA A 813 -32.67 -25.53 13.66
N CYS A 814 -33.88 -25.07 14.05
CA CYS A 814 -34.58 -25.43 15.30
C CYS A 814 -36.02 -25.91 15.03
N GLU A 815 -36.24 -26.78 14.05
CA GLU A 815 -37.59 -27.26 13.74
C GLU A 815 -37.74 -28.79 13.91
N SER A 816 -38.95 -29.23 14.18
CA SER A 816 -39.36 -30.63 14.03
C SER A 816 -40.18 -30.79 12.75
N PHE A 817 -39.79 -31.65 11.84
CA PHE A 817 -40.45 -31.88 10.58
C PHE A 817 -40.90 -33.36 10.43
N SER A 818 -41.81 -33.61 9.49
CA SER A 818 -42.45 -34.92 9.38
C SER A 818 -41.46 -36.02 8.98
N TYR A 819 -40.67 -35.82 7.95
CA TYR A 819 -39.79 -36.81 7.36
C TYR A 819 -38.39 -36.23 7.10
N GLY A 820 -37.33 -37.04 7.31
CA GLY A 820 -35.91 -36.67 7.17
C GLY A 820 -35.13 -36.83 8.46
N GLN A 821 -33.92 -36.28 8.54
CA GLN A 821 -33.00 -36.51 9.64
C GLN A 821 -32.13 -35.29 9.94
N VAL A 822 -31.69 -35.15 11.19
CA VAL A 822 -30.73 -34.15 11.66
C VAL A 822 -29.55 -34.85 12.31
N GLU A 823 -28.32 -34.40 11.95
CA GLU A 823 -27.06 -34.89 12.51
C GLU A 823 -26.21 -33.73 13.02
N ASP A 824 -25.77 -33.79 14.29
CA ASP A 824 -24.92 -32.81 14.93
C ASP A 824 -23.48 -33.36 15.05
N TYR A 825 -22.51 -32.60 14.54
CA TYR A 825 -21.06 -32.85 14.58
C TYR A 825 -20.33 -31.73 15.34
N SER A 826 -19.04 -31.89 15.57
CA SER A 826 -18.16 -30.80 16.06
C SER A 826 -17.26 -30.28 14.95
N VAL A 827 -17.03 -28.95 14.94
CA VAL A 827 -15.98 -28.33 14.15
C VAL A 827 -15.07 -27.54 15.07
N ASN A 828 -13.76 -27.64 14.87
CA ASN A 828 -12.78 -26.84 15.61
C ASN A 828 -12.26 -25.74 14.66
N ILE A 829 -12.61 -24.50 14.93
CA ILE A 829 -12.23 -23.34 14.13
C ILE A 829 -10.83 -22.91 14.54
N THR A 830 -9.91 -22.85 13.57
CA THR A 830 -8.49 -22.47 13.74
C THR A 830 -8.18 -21.13 13.07
N ALA A 831 -7.13 -20.43 13.52
CA ALA A 831 -6.62 -19.24 12.84
C ALA A 831 -6.08 -19.67 11.46
N SER A 832 -6.46 -18.99 10.39
CA SER A 832 -6.22 -19.25 8.95
C SER A 832 -5.36 -20.45 8.58
N GLY A 833 -5.88 -21.24 7.68
CA GLY A 833 -5.41 -22.34 6.87
C GLY A 833 -4.00 -22.91 7.09
N VAL A 834 -3.76 -23.58 8.19
CA VAL A 834 -2.94 -24.79 8.10
C VAL A 834 -3.93 -25.90 7.69
N VAL A 835 -3.84 -26.35 6.44
CA VAL A 835 -4.35 -27.67 6.10
C VAL A 835 -3.47 -28.63 6.90
N GLU A 836 -3.83 -28.89 8.16
CA GLU A 836 -3.43 -30.14 8.77
C GLU A 836 -4.12 -31.22 7.95
N VAL A 837 -3.35 -31.82 7.04
CA VAL A 837 -3.70 -33.15 6.56
C VAL A 837 -3.70 -33.99 7.82
N ASN A 838 -4.88 -34.19 8.41
CA ASN A 838 -5.02 -35.17 9.48
C ASN A 838 -4.46 -36.47 8.93
N GLU A 839 -3.30 -36.86 9.43
CA GLU A 839 -2.91 -38.25 9.35
C GLU A 839 -4.11 -39.06 9.87
N ILE A 840 -4.78 -39.75 8.95
CA ILE A 840 -5.61 -40.89 9.34
C ILE A 840 -4.70 -41.71 10.26
N ALA A 841 -5.09 -41.90 11.50
CA ALA A 841 -4.44 -42.84 12.40
C ALA A 841 -4.68 -44.25 11.84
N VAL A 842 -4.06 -44.56 10.73
CA VAL A 842 -3.65 -45.89 10.38
C VAL A 842 -2.40 -46.09 11.20
N THR A 843 -2.46 -46.99 12.19
CA THR A 843 -1.34 -47.51 12.90
C THR A 843 -0.28 -47.96 11.91
N ASP A 844 0.61 -47.05 11.53
CA ASP A 844 1.57 -47.28 10.48
C ASP A 844 2.87 -47.76 11.08
N LYS A 845 3.01 -49.04 11.09
CA LYS A 845 4.23 -49.76 11.48
C LYS A 845 5.44 -49.34 10.62
N LEU A 846 5.21 -48.71 9.45
CA LEU A 846 6.27 -48.37 8.51
C LEU A 846 6.96 -47.02 8.82
N SER A 847 6.30 -46.03 9.43
CA SER A 847 6.92 -44.75 9.76
C SER A 847 7.86 -44.82 10.96
N SER A 848 7.70 -45.81 11.83
CA SER A 848 8.59 -46.09 12.93
C SER A 848 9.88 -46.85 12.52
N GLU A 849 9.94 -47.39 11.30
CA GLU A 849 11.06 -48.20 10.80
C GLU A 849 12.10 -47.41 9.99
N ILE A 850 11.82 -46.14 9.60
CA ILE A 850 12.80 -45.33 8.87
C ILE A 850 13.50 -44.39 9.84
N THR A 851 14.82 -44.61 10.02
CA THR A 851 15.69 -43.74 10.81
C THR A 851 16.81 -43.17 9.97
N LEU A 852 17.15 -41.90 10.24
CA LEU A 852 18.24 -41.16 9.60
C LEU A 852 19.34 -40.92 10.64
N TYR A 853 20.60 -41.30 10.29
CA TYR A 853 21.74 -41.07 11.18
C TYR A 853 23.06 -40.87 10.41
N PRO A 854 23.99 -40.04 10.93
CA PRO A 854 23.80 -39.16 12.06
C PRO A 854 22.84 -38.00 11.71
N ASN A 855 22.10 -37.50 12.68
CA ASN A 855 21.27 -36.30 12.50
C ASN A 855 21.41 -35.44 13.77
N PRO A 856 22.15 -34.33 13.73
CA PRO A 856 22.68 -33.62 12.52
C PRO A 856 23.80 -34.36 11.78
N VAL A 857 23.89 -34.17 10.45
CA VAL A 857 24.84 -34.85 9.55
C VAL A 857 25.88 -33.86 8.98
N GLU A 858 27.12 -34.30 8.81
CA GLU A 858 28.20 -33.54 8.17
C GLU A 858 28.36 -33.90 6.67
N ASN A 859 28.69 -35.11 6.30
CA ASN A 859 28.97 -35.48 4.90
C ASN A 859 28.11 -36.64 4.41
N GLU A 860 27.83 -37.62 5.22
CA GLU A 860 27.18 -38.88 4.83
C GLU A 860 25.96 -39.19 5.69
N LEU A 861 24.79 -39.24 5.08
CA LEU A 861 23.51 -39.55 5.71
C LEU A 861 23.17 -41.04 5.49
N ASN A 862 23.12 -41.79 6.58
CA ASN A 862 22.68 -43.18 6.57
C ASN A 862 21.18 -43.30 6.79
N ILE A 863 20.59 -44.30 6.15
CA ILE A 863 19.17 -44.62 6.26
C ILE A 863 19.02 -46.08 6.71
N SER A 864 18.37 -46.29 7.84
CA SER A 864 17.89 -47.61 8.26
C SER A 864 16.41 -47.74 7.84
N ILE A 865 16.12 -48.71 6.98
CA ILE A 865 14.80 -49.08 6.50
C ILE A 865 14.78 -50.60 6.26
N SER A 866 13.64 -51.25 6.54
CA SER A 866 13.52 -52.72 6.48
C SER A 866 13.58 -53.30 5.07
N ASP A 867 13.23 -52.50 4.02
CA ASP A 867 13.34 -52.87 2.62
C ASP A 867 13.82 -51.68 1.78
N LYS A 868 15.03 -51.74 1.22
CA LYS A 868 15.64 -50.70 0.40
C LYS A 868 15.39 -50.92 -1.08
N THR A 869 14.81 -52.03 -1.51
CA THR A 869 14.71 -52.38 -2.93
C THR A 869 13.69 -51.54 -3.67
N GLY A 870 14.12 -50.77 -4.69
CA GLY A 870 13.25 -50.04 -5.62
C GLY A 870 12.72 -48.70 -5.14
N SER A 871 13.28 -48.10 -4.06
CA SER A 871 12.85 -46.79 -3.56
C SER A 871 13.75 -45.67 -4.03
N ASP A 872 13.17 -44.63 -4.60
CA ASP A 872 13.85 -43.39 -4.92
C ASP A 872 13.76 -42.40 -3.76
N PHE A 873 14.77 -41.57 -3.60
CA PHE A 873 14.74 -40.46 -2.66
C PHE A 873 14.84 -39.10 -3.35
N THR A 874 14.28 -38.08 -2.75
CA THR A 874 14.44 -36.68 -3.12
C THR A 874 14.74 -35.87 -1.87
N ILE A 875 15.78 -35.02 -1.89
CA ILE A 875 16.09 -34.07 -0.83
C ILE A 875 15.62 -32.70 -1.26
N ILE A 876 14.88 -32.03 -0.37
CA ILE A 876 14.38 -30.68 -0.55
C ILE A 876 14.88 -29.78 0.60
N ASN A 877 15.13 -28.50 0.30
CA ASN A 877 15.49 -27.50 1.29
C ASN A 877 14.24 -26.96 2.02
N ALA A 878 14.43 -26.07 3.00
CA ALA A 878 13.34 -25.47 3.77
C ALA A 878 12.36 -24.61 2.94
N LEU A 879 12.74 -24.22 1.71
CA LEU A 879 11.91 -23.47 0.76
C LEU A 879 11.13 -24.40 -0.21
N GLY A 880 11.22 -25.73 -0.05
CA GLY A 880 10.57 -26.70 -0.91
C GLY A 880 11.29 -26.98 -2.25
N GLN A 881 12.47 -26.43 -2.45
CA GLN A 881 13.26 -26.65 -3.67
C GLN A 881 14.01 -27.97 -3.62
N ARG A 882 13.99 -28.75 -4.69
CA ARG A 882 14.73 -30.00 -4.83
C ARG A 882 16.23 -29.70 -4.98
N VAL A 883 17.05 -30.24 -4.05
CA VAL A 883 18.49 -30.02 -4.02
C VAL A 883 19.30 -31.29 -4.36
N SER A 884 18.72 -32.49 -4.18
CA SER A 884 19.34 -33.76 -4.56
C SER A 884 18.28 -34.84 -4.75
N SER A 885 18.61 -35.88 -5.48
CA SER A 885 17.78 -37.08 -5.62
C SER A 885 18.63 -38.26 -6.10
N GLY A 886 18.14 -39.45 -5.83
CA GLY A 886 18.81 -40.67 -6.24
C GLY A 886 18.02 -41.91 -5.87
N HIS A 887 18.63 -43.09 -6.09
CA HIS A 887 18.13 -44.39 -5.73
C HIS A 887 18.74 -44.84 -4.39
N LEU A 888 17.95 -45.43 -3.52
CA LEU A 888 18.47 -45.99 -2.27
C LEU A 888 19.35 -47.22 -2.56
N SER A 889 20.55 -47.25 -1.96
CA SER A 889 21.50 -48.35 -2.02
C SER A 889 21.99 -48.69 -0.62
N GLU A 890 22.87 -49.66 -0.52
CA GLU A 890 23.55 -49.99 0.74
C GLU A 890 24.51 -48.86 1.20
N SER A 891 24.92 -47.97 0.27
CA SER A 891 25.86 -46.87 0.56
C SER A 891 25.14 -45.67 1.17
N PRO A 892 25.80 -44.88 2.07
CA PRO A 892 25.28 -43.62 2.59
C PRO A 892 24.99 -42.62 1.48
N ILE A 893 24.02 -41.72 1.69
CA ILE A 893 23.76 -40.60 0.80
C ILE A 893 24.78 -39.48 1.08
N ASP A 894 25.55 -39.11 0.04
CA ASP A 894 26.48 -37.98 0.11
C ASP A 894 25.70 -36.65 0.16
N VAL A 895 25.80 -35.96 1.27
CA VAL A 895 25.24 -34.65 1.53
C VAL A 895 26.31 -33.58 1.75
N SER A 896 27.57 -33.88 1.42
CA SER A 896 28.71 -32.97 1.60
C SER A 896 28.59 -31.65 0.85
N LYS A 897 27.84 -31.63 -0.27
CA LYS A 897 27.60 -30.45 -1.11
C LYS A 897 26.41 -29.59 -0.66
N LEU A 898 25.69 -30.02 0.36
CA LEU A 898 24.58 -29.22 0.90
C LEU A 898 25.11 -28.19 1.89
N ASN A 899 24.60 -26.97 1.84
CA ASN A 899 24.91 -25.93 2.83
C ASN A 899 24.36 -26.29 4.22
N THR A 900 24.91 -25.71 5.28
CA THR A 900 24.36 -25.84 6.64
C THR A 900 22.90 -25.39 6.67
N GLY A 901 22.00 -26.26 7.20
CA GLY A 901 20.56 -25.93 7.22
C GLY A 901 19.66 -27.13 7.49
N ILE A 902 18.36 -26.86 7.43
CA ILE A 902 17.30 -27.88 7.58
C ILE A 902 16.88 -28.37 6.19
N TYR A 903 16.82 -29.71 6.06
CA TYR A 903 16.43 -30.40 4.85
C TYR A 903 15.37 -31.48 5.17
N PHE A 904 14.58 -31.81 4.15
CA PHE A 904 13.65 -32.92 4.18
C PHE A 904 14.02 -33.92 3.09
N ILE A 905 14.04 -35.19 3.46
CA ILE A 905 14.23 -36.28 2.51
C ILE A 905 12.93 -37.04 2.35
N GLU A 906 12.51 -37.20 1.12
CA GLU A 906 11.31 -37.89 0.72
C GLU A 906 11.66 -39.21 0.06
N PHE A 907 11.02 -40.27 0.47
CA PHE A 907 11.14 -41.61 -0.09
C PHE A 907 9.88 -41.95 -0.87
N ASN A 908 10.03 -42.33 -2.13
CA ASN A 908 8.94 -42.77 -2.99
C ASN A 908 9.02 -44.28 -3.19
N GLY A 909 8.30 -45.05 -2.41
CA GLY A 909 8.12 -46.48 -2.60
C GLY A 909 6.88 -46.78 -3.46
N ALA A 910 6.73 -48.01 -3.93
CA ALA A 910 5.70 -48.42 -4.91
C ALA A 910 4.22 -48.14 -4.48
N GLN A 911 3.96 -47.87 -3.21
CA GLN A 911 2.60 -47.59 -2.68
C GLN A 911 2.51 -46.40 -1.72
N LYS A 912 3.63 -45.78 -1.28
CA LYS A 912 3.59 -44.70 -0.27
C LYS A 912 4.81 -43.79 -0.34
N ARG A 913 4.56 -42.48 -0.10
CA ARG A 913 5.57 -41.44 0.05
C ARG A 913 5.80 -41.15 1.55
N VAL A 914 7.06 -41.18 2.03
CA VAL A 914 7.42 -40.88 3.43
C VAL A 914 8.45 -39.77 3.44
N THR A 915 8.24 -38.75 4.27
CA THR A 915 9.15 -37.60 4.42
C THR A 915 9.78 -37.60 5.82
N LYS A 916 11.09 -37.43 5.92
CA LYS A 916 11.83 -37.29 7.17
C LYS A 916 12.69 -36.04 7.15
N LYS A 917 12.82 -35.37 8.30
CA LYS A 917 13.65 -34.16 8.47
C LYS A 917 15.06 -34.55 8.93
N PHE A 918 16.09 -33.88 8.37
CA PHE A 918 17.44 -33.92 8.90
C PHE A 918 18.08 -32.52 8.92
N ILE A 919 19.14 -32.38 9.70
CA ILE A 919 19.90 -31.14 9.85
C ILE A 919 21.30 -31.36 9.28
N LYS A 920 21.71 -30.56 8.30
CA LYS A 920 23.07 -30.49 7.78
C LYS A 920 23.88 -29.50 8.61
N LYS A 921 25.06 -29.94 9.13
CA LYS A 921 26.04 -29.08 9.81
C LYS A 921 26.95 -28.41 8.80
#